data_0e0d8a449cee38641a26462650b82e2b
#
_entry.id   0e0d8a449cee38641a26462650b82e2b
#
_cell.length_a   1.000
_cell.length_b   1.000
_cell.length_c   1.000
_cell.angle_alpha   90.00
_cell.angle_beta   90.00
_cell.angle_gamma   90.00
#
_symmetry.space_group_name_H-M   'P 1'
#
loop_
_entity.id
_entity.type
_entity.pdbx_description
1 polymer ?
#
loop_
_entity_poly.entity_id
_entity_poly.type
_entity_poly.pdbx_seq_one_letter_code
_entity_poly.pdbx_strand_id
1 'polypeptide(L)'
;MGEEGKNVRVARHPWRWLTVLVSAVSALLGALILCLLLFVAVLKGRDLALPYWVEDRVASILSENLPDAEVKFSDVFLTLSENWAPQFQFENVSISLPGPLEAPLEVRALRVEVNLPALLEGQIRPEMLIADGVFMPLSRQKTGDIYVQSADLKPSDVAMTLFPTLIMPMDQVFQTALFESLKTIAINNIAITYQDFLSRRNWVIDGARLVLKKQGAALSLDVSMGLLAGGADYASLRAGIERQIGESAAQFDVAFEDLPAQDMASQLPFFAWLNAVEGPISGAINGAIDESGALGALSVSLQIKQGALRPNETAVPIQFETAQTYFTYDPLDRRLEFDQIRIVGSDVSFLGQGYAALEMNEAWPDSLFGQLRFSEAKATFQNSQLDAVILDDALVDFRLNLTPFRLDVGQFYVTNSTKKISVRGQARVNAEALGWSVALDARTPTLTKAAIMEYWPVGFKPRSRDWVSKNVKHSKLRDVRFAWRLPANQPPVLDLGFAYEETALRVTKSLPMITQARGQFSSNSNRLATNLSAGFMTASGARPVDISGTRFVIPDTKKIPSDGVADVVVSGQLADVLPLVDIIVSSRNSETKLPKIPGVGEVALTASVSFSMVKNGGDSVEIFAEGDVKNFEGEFGDTGAVISSDLVQIALSPKQLELTGTGRFDQVPFTAKFQKGLGPDQADVPALLEAELDLSSELVSRFTGAEIEGLISGSSPAQIIASLPSGAEASFSLSSDLVGLRVNAKQINWQKPAKKTAQFRLTGRYNKRVLTDAFSLTGAGLNLEGAVDYAEQEKFKSLSISKLQVDDILDVFGQFNPAMGIEIFGGWVNFPNLMAGMPETNAAQTAPLALKVALDEVVLGENKLTEFRADLISAPQLSGPFSAKVNGVAQVVAVLSPLNGRTALEVTSEQAGRLLTSVGALQSATGGQLKLNLTPTQQMGETDGLLEIRNVKVQKAPVFAELLNAISIVG
;
A
#
# COMPACT_ATOMS: atom_id res chain seq x y z
N MET A 1 -8.77 -144.99 21.66
CA MET A 1 -8.54 -144.65 20.28
C MET A 1 -7.89 -143.27 20.31
N GLY A 2 -6.68 -143.09 20.21
CA GLY A 2 -5.73 -142.87 19.20
C GLY A 2 -5.46 -141.44 19.14
N GLU A 3 -4.40 -140.89 19.25
CA GLU A 3 -3.03 -141.07 18.95
C GLU A 3 -2.42 -139.60 18.87
N GLU A 4 -1.36 -139.54 19.41
CA GLU A 4 -0.03 -139.10 19.01
C GLU A 4 0.05 -137.57 18.77
N GLY A 5 0.77 -137.06 19.52
CA GLY A 5 2.02 -136.35 19.73
C GLY A 5 2.86 -135.77 18.60
N LYS A 6 3.26 -134.69 18.66
CA LYS A 6 4.60 -134.26 18.11
C LYS A 6 5.08 -132.89 18.80
N ASN A 7 6.22 -133.06 19.40
CA ASN A 7 7.10 -132.02 19.88
C ASN A 7 7.65 -131.23 18.73
N VAL A 8 7.50 -129.99 18.74
CA VAL A 8 8.27 -129.03 17.90
C VAL A 8 9.15 -128.21 18.83
N ARG A 9 10.43 -128.28 18.68
CA ARG A 9 11.51 -127.52 19.32
C ARG A 9 11.47 -126.09 18.77
N VAL A 10 11.17 -125.14 19.62
CA VAL A 10 11.34 -123.67 19.32
C VAL A 10 12.79 -123.33 19.33
N ALA A 11 13.36 -122.98 18.19
CA ALA A 11 14.71 -122.40 18.01
C ALA A 11 14.79 -121.03 18.72
N ARG A 12 15.72 -120.85 19.57
CA ARG A 12 16.03 -119.64 20.24
C ARG A 12 16.69 -118.69 19.18
N HIS A 13 16.02 -117.61 18.71
CA HIS A 13 16.57 -116.56 17.85
C HIS A 13 17.59 -115.66 18.63
N PRO A 14 18.78 -115.45 18.01
CA PRO A 14 19.86 -114.63 18.66
C PRO A 14 19.64 -113.15 18.59
N TRP A 15 18.46 -112.71 18.07
CA TRP A 15 18.18 -111.25 17.83
C TRP A 15 17.52 -110.53 19.02
N ARG A 16 17.23 -111.22 20.12
CA ARG A 16 16.65 -110.50 21.33
C ARG A 16 17.62 -109.62 22.01
N TRP A 17 18.87 -109.82 21.88
CA TRP A 17 19.85 -108.82 22.42
C TRP A 17 19.92 -107.51 21.61
N LEU A 18 19.80 -107.59 20.28
CA LEU A 18 19.86 -106.43 19.39
C LEU A 18 18.63 -105.53 19.63
N THR A 19 17.44 -106.15 19.77
CA THR A 19 16.22 -105.37 20.05
C THR A 19 16.23 -104.67 21.40
N VAL A 20 16.81 -105.30 22.44
CA VAL A 20 16.99 -104.76 23.75
C VAL A 20 18.04 -103.59 23.69
N LEU A 21 19.11 -103.78 22.98
CA LEU A 21 20.13 -102.75 22.81
C LEU A 21 19.60 -101.53 22.05
N VAL A 22 18.88 -101.76 20.93
CA VAL A 22 18.27 -100.69 20.15
C VAL A 22 17.19 -99.92 20.99
N SER A 23 16.36 -100.65 21.77
CA SER A 23 15.39 -100.00 22.63
C SER A 23 16.02 -99.28 23.80
N ALA A 24 17.10 -99.72 24.36
CA ALA A 24 17.84 -99.05 25.43
C ALA A 24 18.52 -97.77 24.91
N VAL A 25 19.16 -97.85 23.71
CA VAL A 25 19.75 -96.66 23.05
C VAL A 25 18.66 -95.64 22.65
N SER A 26 17.48 -96.10 22.11
CA SER A 26 16.38 -95.27 21.77
C SER A 26 15.75 -94.61 23.00
N ALA A 27 15.63 -95.33 24.15
CA ALA A 27 15.13 -94.78 25.40
C ALA A 27 16.13 -93.77 26.01
N LEU A 28 17.43 -94.08 25.89
CA LEU A 28 18.47 -93.15 26.37
C LEU A 28 18.49 -91.92 25.49
N LEU A 29 18.36 -92.00 24.17
CA LEU A 29 18.27 -90.92 23.26
C LEU A 29 16.98 -90.09 23.49
N GLY A 30 15.82 -90.83 23.73
CA GLY A 30 14.57 -90.18 24.10
C GLY A 30 14.63 -89.41 25.43
N ALA A 31 15.29 -90.02 26.44
CA ALA A 31 15.52 -89.36 27.70
C ALA A 31 16.48 -88.21 27.59
N LEU A 32 17.51 -88.28 26.76
CA LEU A 32 18.45 -87.20 26.47
C LEU A 32 17.72 -86.08 25.76
N ILE A 33 16.91 -86.38 24.76
CA ILE A 33 16.08 -85.40 24.03
C ILE A 33 15.09 -84.74 25.02
N LEU A 34 14.45 -85.56 25.91
CA LEU A 34 13.49 -85.02 26.88
C LEU A 34 14.20 -84.11 27.89
N CYS A 35 15.41 -84.54 28.39
CA CYS A 35 16.23 -83.67 29.24
C CYS A 35 16.65 -82.37 28.54
N LEU A 36 17.02 -82.44 27.25
CA LEU A 36 17.37 -81.29 26.43
C LEU A 36 16.16 -80.41 26.26
N LEU A 37 14.99 -80.98 25.97
CA LEU A 37 13.76 -80.23 25.82
C LEU A 37 13.31 -79.54 27.13
N LEU A 38 13.47 -80.28 28.27
CA LEU A 38 13.23 -79.75 29.60
C LEU A 38 14.25 -78.68 29.96
N PHE A 39 15.53 -78.83 29.62
CA PHE A 39 16.56 -77.83 29.83
C PHE A 39 16.29 -76.59 29.00
N VAL A 40 15.96 -76.77 27.75
CA VAL A 40 15.55 -75.66 26.85
C VAL A 40 14.25 -74.95 27.35
N ALA A 41 13.28 -75.77 27.87
CA ALA A 41 12.05 -75.17 28.47
C ALA A 41 12.29 -74.43 29.78
N VAL A 42 13.27 -74.83 30.57
CA VAL A 42 13.69 -74.20 31.82
C VAL A 42 14.48 -72.89 31.51
N LEU A 43 15.25 -72.88 30.41
CA LEU A 43 15.95 -71.66 29.94
C LEU A 43 15.03 -70.62 29.40
N LYS A 44 13.82 -70.96 29.01
CA LYS A 44 12.85 -69.98 28.50
C LYS A 44 12.32 -69.13 29.68
N GLY A 45 12.76 -67.91 29.77
CA GLY A 45 12.33 -66.92 30.80
C GLY A 45 13.12 -66.99 32.10
N ARG A 46 14.29 -67.70 32.12
CA ARG A 46 15.24 -67.63 33.23
C ARG A 46 16.65 -67.38 32.68
N ASP A 47 17.37 -66.48 33.33
CA ASP A 47 18.74 -66.15 33.02
C ASP A 47 19.67 -67.18 33.72
N LEU A 48 20.45 -67.92 32.96
CA LEU A 48 21.47 -68.81 33.47
C LEU A 48 22.83 -68.10 33.49
N ALA A 49 23.32 -67.78 34.69
CA ALA A 49 24.66 -67.19 34.82
C ALA A 49 25.71 -68.20 34.32
N LEU A 50 26.59 -67.72 33.48
CA LEU A 50 27.63 -68.54 32.90
C LEU A 50 28.86 -68.50 33.82
N PRO A 51 29.63 -69.71 33.88
CA PRO A 51 30.84 -69.74 34.67
C PRO A 51 31.93 -68.78 34.10
N TYR A 52 32.78 -68.22 34.95
CA TYR A 52 33.85 -67.31 34.62
C TYR A 52 34.78 -67.73 33.49
N TRP A 53 35.01 -69.04 33.27
CA TRP A 53 35.81 -69.54 32.16
C TRP A 53 35.14 -69.26 30.78
N VAL A 54 33.82 -69.15 30.72
CA VAL A 54 33.09 -68.74 29.53
C VAL A 54 33.23 -67.28 29.34
N GLU A 55 33.14 -66.49 30.37
CA GLU A 55 33.33 -65.00 30.35
C GLU A 55 34.74 -64.69 29.84
N ASP A 56 35.79 -65.32 30.36
CA ASP A 56 37.15 -65.14 29.87
C ASP A 56 37.31 -65.56 28.39
N ARG A 57 36.63 -66.63 27.97
CA ARG A 57 36.65 -67.08 26.56
C ARG A 57 35.94 -66.09 25.64
N VAL A 58 34.78 -65.55 26.06
CA VAL A 58 34.03 -64.50 25.30
C VAL A 58 34.88 -63.23 25.23
N ALA A 59 35.46 -62.78 26.29
CA ALA A 59 36.36 -61.63 26.30
C ALA A 59 37.54 -61.81 25.34
N SER A 60 38.15 -62.98 25.30
CA SER A 60 39.22 -63.31 24.36
C SER A 60 38.76 -63.31 22.90
N ILE A 61 37.60 -63.89 22.59
CA ILE A 61 37.00 -63.79 21.25
C ILE A 61 36.68 -62.34 20.81
N LEU A 62 36.17 -61.55 21.72
CA LEU A 62 35.89 -60.16 21.43
C LEU A 62 37.19 -59.33 21.14
N SER A 63 38.24 -59.52 21.97
CA SER A 63 39.55 -58.88 21.79
C SER A 63 40.27 -59.34 20.53
N GLU A 64 40.15 -60.64 20.15
CA GLU A 64 40.76 -61.17 18.91
C GLU A 64 40.08 -60.63 17.63
N ASN A 65 38.75 -60.46 17.67
CA ASN A 65 37.96 -60.07 16.48
C ASN A 65 37.68 -58.57 16.41
N LEU A 66 37.83 -57.82 17.51
CA LEU A 66 37.64 -56.36 17.62
C LEU A 66 38.89 -55.76 18.28
N PRO A 67 40.07 -55.76 17.63
CA PRO A 67 41.32 -55.32 18.23
C PRO A 67 41.32 -53.82 18.56
N ASP A 68 40.50 -53.07 17.85
CA ASP A 68 40.42 -51.61 18.00
C ASP A 68 39.31 -51.17 18.98
N ALA A 69 38.53 -52.11 19.54
CA ALA A 69 37.45 -51.83 20.50
C ALA A 69 37.73 -52.48 21.85
N GLU A 70 37.74 -51.73 22.95
CA GLU A 70 37.81 -52.29 24.29
C GLU A 70 36.36 -52.48 24.80
N VAL A 71 35.96 -53.77 25.03
CA VAL A 71 34.65 -54.14 25.56
C VAL A 71 34.82 -54.71 26.96
N LYS A 72 34.21 -54.06 27.96
CA LYS A 72 34.18 -54.51 29.37
C LYS A 72 32.75 -54.83 29.75
N PHE A 73 32.54 -55.88 30.53
CA PHE A 73 31.24 -56.26 31.07
C PHE A 73 31.35 -56.85 32.46
N SER A 74 30.28 -56.89 33.27
CA SER A 74 30.29 -57.42 34.62
C SER A 74 29.93 -58.90 34.64
N ASP A 75 28.87 -59.31 34.04
CA ASP A 75 28.30 -60.65 34.11
C ASP A 75 27.78 -61.12 32.74
N VAL A 76 27.73 -62.40 32.50
CA VAL A 76 27.22 -63.04 31.29
C VAL A 76 26.17 -64.07 31.60
N PHE A 77 25.02 -63.96 31.03
CA PHE A 77 23.91 -64.88 31.16
C PHE A 77 23.58 -65.50 29.83
N LEU A 78 23.16 -66.83 29.88
CA LEU A 78 22.55 -67.48 28.73
C LEU A 78 21.03 -67.51 28.91
N THR A 79 20.35 -67.04 27.89
CA THR A 79 18.87 -67.07 27.84
C THR A 79 18.40 -67.58 26.49
N LEU A 80 17.07 -67.73 26.33
CA LEU A 80 16.50 -68.07 25.03
C LEU A 80 15.59 -66.90 24.61
N SER A 81 15.77 -66.49 23.34
CA SER A 81 14.86 -65.52 22.76
C SER A 81 13.44 -66.06 22.58
N GLU A 82 12.49 -65.27 22.27
CA GLU A 82 11.09 -65.62 21.97
C GLU A 82 11.03 -66.63 20.83
N ASN A 83 11.97 -66.60 19.91
CA ASN A 83 12.13 -67.51 18.76
C ASN A 83 12.94 -68.76 19.06
N TRP A 84 13.21 -69.04 20.34
CA TRP A 84 14.00 -70.23 20.81
C TRP A 84 15.48 -70.21 20.37
N ALA A 85 16.01 -69.02 19.90
CA ALA A 85 17.40 -68.88 19.60
C ALA A 85 18.21 -68.64 20.88
N PRO A 86 19.41 -69.20 21.05
CA PRO A 86 20.28 -68.95 22.19
C PRO A 86 20.78 -67.55 22.19
N GLN A 87 20.65 -66.88 23.32
CA GLN A 87 20.95 -65.44 23.50
C GLN A 87 21.90 -65.30 24.68
N PHE A 88 23.06 -64.62 24.47
CA PHE A 88 23.94 -64.25 25.53
C PHE A 88 23.59 -62.83 25.98
N GLN A 89 23.39 -62.61 27.26
CA GLN A 89 23.13 -61.30 27.86
C GLN A 89 24.34 -60.88 28.70
N PHE A 90 24.90 -59.74 28.36
CA PHE A 90 26.00 -59.06 29.06
C PHE A 90 25.43 -57.90 29.87
N GLU A 91 25.83 -57.76 31.11
CA GLU A 91 25.38 -56.61 31.96
C GLU A 91 26.51 -55.61 32.15
N ASN A 92 26.11 -54.34 32.30
CA ASN A 92 26.98 -53.18 32.50
C ASN A 92 28.16 -53.14 31.50
N VAL A 93 27.80 -53.16 30.23
CA VAL A 93 28.76 -53.19 29.13
C VAL A 93 29.29 -51.79 28.87
N SER A 94 30.62 -51.65 28.85
CA SER A 94 31.31 -50.43 28.50
C SER A 94 32.08 -50.68 27.21
N ILE A 95 31.78 -49.96 26.16
CA ILE A 95 32.41 -50.15 24.83
C ILE A 95 33.21 -48.87 24.52
N SER A 96 34.51 -48.95 24.43
CA SER A 96 35.40 -47.89 23.99
C SER A 96 35.79 -48.16 22.52
N LEU A 97 35.45 -47.27 21.62
CA LEU A 97 35.76 -47.35 20.19
C LEU A 97 36.86 -46.31 19.85
N PRO A 98 37.82 -46.65 18.98
CA PRO A 98 38.77 -45.68 18.45
C PRO A 98 38.03 -44.75 17.49
N GLY A 99 38.11 -43.47 17.72
CA GLY A 99 37.42 -42.47 16.84
C GLY A 99 36.88 -41.29 17.58
N PRO A 100 35.96 -40.57 17.01
CA PRO A 100 35.43 -39.33 17.59
C PRO A 100 34.63 -39.51 18.89
N LEU A 101 34.29 -40.75 19.25
CA LEU A 101 33.67 -41.13 20.51
C LEU A 101 34.79 -41.48 21.53
N GLU A 102 35.45 -40.50 22.11
CA GLU A 102 36.48 -40.72 23.13
C GLU A 102 35.92 -41.24 24.48
N ALA A 103 34.63 -41.11 24.70
CA ALA A 103 33.99 -41.62 25.90
C ALA A 103 33.46 -43.04 25.67
N PRO A 104 33.64 -43.95 26.65
CA PRO A 104 33.06 -45.28 26.54
C PRO A 104 31.54 -45.20 26.48
N LEU A 105 30.93 -45.93 25.55
CA LEU A 105 29.49 -46.10 25.47
C LEU A 105 29.04 -47.07 26.57
N GLU A 106 28.29 -46.57 27.52
CA GLU A 106 27.75 -47.39 28.60
C GLU A 106 26.39 -47.93 28.20
N VAL A 107 26.25 -49.25 28.28
CA VAL A 107 25.06 -50.01 27.95
C VAL A 107 24.68 -50.87 29.15
N ARG A 108 23.49 -50.72 29.67
CA ARG A 108 23.02 -51.42 30.83
C ARG A 108 22.97 -52.93 30.59
N ALA A 109 22.45 -53.35 29.45
CA ALA A 109 22.42 -54.77 29.06
C ALA A 109 22.63 -54.90 27.55
N LEU A 110 23.51 -55.82 27.11
CA LEU A 110 23.73 -56.17 25.72
C LEU A 110 23.34 -57.64 25.52
N ARG A 111 22.34 -57.92 24.70
CA ARG A 111 21.91 -59.27 24.35
C ARG A 111 22.39 -59.58 22.94
N VAL A 112 23.00 -60.73 22.82
CA VAL A 112 23.55 -61.24 21.54
C VAL A 112 22.86 -62.53 21.21
N GLU A 113 21.97 -62.53 20.23
CA GLU A 113 21.35 -63.72 19.70
C GLU A 113 22.31 -64.31 18.67
N VAL A 114 22.62 -65.65 18.80
CA VAL A 114 23.59 -66.31 17.96
C VAL A 114 22.88 -67.28 17.00
N ASN A 115 23.47 -67.44 15.84
CA ASN A 115 23.02 -68.37 14.83
C ASN A 115 23.18 -69.84 15.34
N LEU A 116 22.05 -70.51 15.56
CA LEU A 116 22.06 -71.88 16.15
C LEU A 116 22.83 -72.93 15.30
N PRO A 117 22.70 -72.96 13.97
CA PRO A 117 23.52 -73.82 13.11
C PRO A 117 25.01 -73.59 13.29
N ALA A 118 25.49 -72.37 13.30
CA ALA A 118 26.91 -72.02 13.49
C ALA A 118 27.40 -72.39 14.89
N LEU A 119 26.56 -72.22 15.91
CA LEU A 119 26.89 -72.61 17.31
C LEU A 119 27.07 -74.09 17.43
N LEU A 120 26.28 -74.93 16.73
CA LEU A 120 26.43 -76.37 16.68
C LEU A 120 27.74 -76.84 15.99
N GLU A 121 28.31 -75.98 15.11
CA GLU A 121 29.62 -76.18 14.48
C GLU A 121 30.77 -75.59 15.34
N GLY A 122 30.45 -75.08 16.50
CA GLY A 122 31.44 -74.50 17.42
C GLY A 122 31.86 -73.05 17.08
N GLN A 123 31.11 -72.39 16.20
CA GLN A 123 31.37 -70.98 15.81
C GLN A 123 30.32 -70.04 16.48
N ILE A 124 30.78 -68.98 17.11
CA ILE A 124 29.87 -67.95 17.64
C ILE A 124 29.70 -66.90 16.54
N ARG A 125 28.53 -66.91 15.89
CA ARG A 125 28.12 -65.95 14.86
C ARG A 125 26.88 -65.23 15.35
N PRO A 126 26.99 -63.93 15.72
CA PRO A 126 25.85 -63.14 16.10
C PRO A 126 24.87 -62.96 14.91
N GLU A 127 23.59 -63.14 15.19
CA GLU A 127 22.49 -62.91 14.24
C GLU A 127 21.70 -61.66 14.60
N MET A 128 21.59 -61.36 15.93
CA MET A 128 20.95 -60.17 16.42
C MET A 128 21.71 -59.61 17.66
N LEU A 129 21.93 -58.28 17.66
CA LEU A 129 22.47 -57.55 18.79
C LEU A 129 21.35 -56.65 19.36
N ILE A 130 21.08 -56.72 20.65
CA ILE A 130 20.10 -55.89 21.34
C ILE A 130 20.78 -55.22 22.51
N ALA A 131 21.04 -53.89 22.39
CA ALA A 131 21.51 -53.07 23.48
C ALA A 131 20.33 -52.43 24.19
N ASP A 132 20.34 -52.33 25.50
CA ASP A 132 19.28 -51.76 26.32
C ASP A 132 19.85 -50.80 27.37
N GLY A 133 19.27 -49.62 27.45
CA GLY A 133 19.67 -48.60 28.41
C GLY A 133 20.99 -47.91 28.04
N VAL A 134 21.02 -47.23 26.91
CA VAL A 134 22.17 -46.41 26.46
C VAL A 134 21.96 -44.96 26.88
N PHE A 135 22.97 -44.35 27.48
CA PHE A 135 22.95 -42.91 27.80
C PHE A 135 23.97 -42.16 26.92
N MET A 136 23.53 -41.06 26.29
CA MET A 136 24.42 -40.29 25.42
C MET A 136 24.17 -38.77 25.60
N PRO A 137 25.07 -38.04 26.21
CA PRO A 137 24.99 -36.59 26.28
C PRO A 137 25.56 -35.96 24.99
N LEU A 138 24.77 -35.23 24.27
CA LEU A 138 25.14 -34.53 23.03
C LEU A 138 25.15 -33.00 23.21
N SER A 139 26.03 -32.30 22.52
CA SER A 139 26.01 -30.85 22.45
C SER A 139 26.23 -30.35 21.04
N ARG A 140 25.47 -29.31 20.63
CA ARG A 140 25.69 -28.59 19.39
C ARG A 140 26.33 -27.25 19.68
N GLN A 141 27.49 -27.00 19.09
CA GLN A 141 28.21 -25.73 19.25
C GLN A 141 27.61 -24.63 18.38
N LYS A 142 28.00 -23.38 18.62
CA LYS A 142 27.56 -22.21 17.82
C LYS A 142 27.97 -22.31 16.34
N THR A 143 29.00 -23.07 16.02
CA THR A 143 29.41 -23.37 14.65
C THR A 143 28.46 -24.32 13.92
N GLY A 144 27.54 -24.99 14.62
CA GLY A 144 26.64 -26.00 14.11
C GLY A 144 27.11 -27.43 14.31
N ASP A 145 28.36 -27.62 14.74
CA ASP A 145 28.97 -28.95 14.95
C ASP A 145 28.42 -29.64 16.20
N ILE A 146 28.20 -30.97 16.13
CA ILE A 146 27.66 -31.79 17.22
C ILE A 146 28.78 -32.61 17.84
N TYR A 147 28.84 -32.63 19.17
CA TYR A 147 29.81 -33.36 19.97
C TYR A 147 29.15 -34.24 21.01
N VAL A 148 29.74 -35.37 21.35
CA VAL A 148 29.37 -36.16 22.53
C VAL A 148 30.09 -35.52 23.72
N GLN A 149 29.35 -35.14 24.76
CA GLN A 149 29.94 -34.58 25.99
C GLN A 149 30.49 -35.72 26.87
N SER A 150 31.78 -35.60 27.22
CA SER A 150 32.36 -36.41 28.29
C SER A 150 32.64 -35.56 29.50
N ALA A 151 32.46 -36.14 30.69
CA ALA A 151 32.63 -35.41 31.96
C ALA A 151 34.07 -34.87 32.20
N ASP A 152 35.06 -35.48 31.55
CA ASP A 152 36.51 -35.20 31.84
C ASP A 152 37.37 -34.75 30.65
N LEU A 153 36.75 -34.48 29.46
CA LEU A 153 37.57 -34.16 28.27
C LEU A 153 37.15 -32.81 27.67
N LYS A 154 38.18 -32.06 27.19
CA LYS A 154 37.98 -30.87 26.37
C LYS A 154 37.19 -31.27 25.13
N PRO A 155 36.33 -30.38 24.58
CA PRO A 155 35.65 -30.67 23.34
C PRO A 155 36.63 -31.11 22.28
N SER A 156 36.48 -32.32 21.76
CA SER A 156 37.35 -32.85 20.68
C SER A 156 37.10 -31.99 19.43
N ASP A 157 38.16 -31.64 18.73
CA ASP A 157 38.14 -30.82 17.52
C ASP A 157 37.52 -31.54 16.29
N VAL A 158 36.81 -32.62 16.48
CA VAL A 158 36.19 -33.42 15.39
C VAL A 158 34.73 -33.09 15.26
N ALA A 159 34.42 -32.22 14.32
CA ALA A 159 33.06 -31.95 13.89
C ALA A 159 32.40 -33.19 13.29
N MET A 160 31.31 -33.64 13.92
CA MET A 160 30.46 -34.65 13.30
C MET A 160 29.58 -34.01 12.24
N THR A 161 29.90 -34.18 10.97
CA THR A 161 28.93 -34.06 9.88
C THR A 161 28.04 -35.31 9.95
N LEU A 162 26.83 -35.14 10.47
CA LEU A 162 25.95 -36.20 11.00
C LEU A 162 25.64 -37.34 10.02
N PHE A 163 25.69 -37.18 8.72
CA PHE A 163 25.28 -38.20 7.77
C PHE A 163 26.42 -39.06 7.24
N PRO A 164 27.53 -38.57 6.68
CA PRO A 164 28.56 -39.45 6.15
C PRO A 164 29.34 -40.16 7.26
N THR A 165 29.53 -39.51 8.42
CA THR A 165 30.43 -40.00 9.48
C THR A 165 29.81 -41.09 10.35
N LEU A 166 28.48 -41.16 10.48
CA LEU A 166 27.78 -42.18 11.26
C LEU A 166 27.41 -43.42 10.43
N ILE A 167 27.16 -43.25 9.16
CA ILE A 167 26.59 -44.33 8.32
C ILE A 167 27.66 -45.18 7.63
N MET A 168 28.75 -44.56 7.17
CA MET A 168 29.85 -45.35 6.52
C MET A 168 30.55 -46.33 7.43
N PRO A 169 30.82 -46.08 8.72
CA PRO A 169 31.36 -47.09 9.62
C PRO A 169 30.47 -48.29 9.83
N MET A 170 29.15 -48.18 9.64
CA MET A 170 28.23 -49.33 9.79
C MET A 170 28.48 -50.45 8.78
N ASP A 171 28.96 -50.14 7.57
CA ASP A 171 29.33 -51.14 6.59
C ASP A 171 30.47 -52.03 7.05
N GLN A 172 31.47 -51.46 7.74
CA GLN A 172 32.62 -52.18 8.26
C GLN A 172 32.21 -53.21 9.31
N VAL A 173 31.20 -52.91 10.13
CA VAL A 173 30.65 -53.87 11.10
C VAL A 173 30.14 -55.16 10.38
N PHE A 174 29.38 -55.00 9.32
CA PHE A 174 28.83 -56.13 8.57
C PHE A 174 29.85 -56.88 7.68
N GLN A 175 31.02 -56.26 7.43
CA GLN A 175 32.13 -56.86 6.68
C GLN A 175 33.08 -57.65 7.58
N THR A 176 32.99 -57.51 8.88
CA THR A 176 33.81 -58.26 9.84
C THR A 176 33.33 -59.72 9.90
N ALA A 177 34.27 -60.69 9.86
CA ALA A 177 33.96 -62.12 9.85
C ALA A 177 33.03 -62.52 11.02
N LEU A 178 33.20 -61.88 12.19
CA LEU A 178 32.34 -62.14 13.36
C LEU A 178 30.89 -61.81 13.13
N PHE A 179 30.63 -60.68 12.38
CA PHE A 179 29.29 -60.14 12.15
C PHE A 179 28.72 -60.48 10.76
N GLU A 180 29.32 -61.38 10.01
CA GLU A 180 28.83 -61.76 8.67
C GLU A 180 27.35 -62.24 8.69
N SER A 181 26.98 -63.00 9.75
CA SER A 181 25.62 -63.52 9.96
C SER A 181 24.66 -62.50 10.60
N LEU A 182 25.14 -61.33 10.97
CA LEU A 182 24.36 -60.34 11.68
C LEU A 182 23.27 -59.76 10.78
N LYS A 183 22.02 -59.86 11.21
CA LYS A 183 20.83 -59.39 10.49
C LYS A 183 20.23 -58.15 11.15
N THR A 184 20.33 -58.00 12.47
CA THR A 184 19.68 -56.94 13.20
C THR A 184 20.53 -56.44 14.36
N ILE A 185 20.67 -55.11 14.44
CA ILE A 185 21.14 -54.41 15.63
C ILE A 185 19.98 -53.58 16.16
N ALA A 186 19.57 -53.81 17.38
CA ALA A 186 18.52 -53.03 18.04
C ALA A 186 19.09 -52.34 19.30
N ILE A 187 18.89 -51.06 19.46
CA ILE A 187 19.20 -50.33 20.67
C ILE A 187 17.91 -49.78 21.21
N ASN A 188 17.52 -50.18 22.39
CA ASN A 188 16.30 -49.80 23.07
C ASN A 188 16.61 -48.91 24.28
N ASN A 189 15.63 -48.13 24.71
CA ASN A 189 15.71 -47.30 25.91
C ASN A 189 16.92 -46.35 25.89
N ILE A 190 17.15 -45.68 24.74
CA ILE A 190 18.23 -44.69 24.63
C ILE A 190 17.76 -43.40 25.31
N ALA A 191 18.57 -42.92 26.25
CA ALA A 191 18.38 -41.62 26.87
C ALA A 191 19.44 -40.63 26.33
N ILE A 192 18.99 -39.53 25.70
CA ILE A 192 19.90 -38.52 25.16
C ILE A 192 19.57 -37.18 25.83
N THR A 193 20.57 -36.53 26.37
CA THR A 193 20.47 -35.11 26.72
C THR A 193 21.16 -34.33 25.60
N TYR A 194 20.42 -33.46 24.93
CA TYR A 194 20.93 -32.65 23.81
C TYR A 194 20.94 -31.17 24.19
N GLN A 195 22.14 -30.60 24.29
CA GLN A 195 22.35 -29.19 24.59
C GLN A 195 22.73 -28.44 23.33
N ASP A 196 21.88 -27.58 22.86
CA ASP A 196 22.09 -26.78 21.67
C ASP A 196 22.51 -25.35 22.02
N PHE A 197 23.80 -25.05 21.89
CA PHE A 197 24.35 -23.72 22.13
C PHE A 197 24.03 -22.71 21.01
N LEU A 198 23.64 -23.17 19.82
CA LEU A 198 23.22 -22.31 18.72
C LEU A 198 21.82 -21.74 19.00
N SER A 199 20.87 -22.58 19.39
CA SER A 199 19.50 -22.18 19.72
C SER A 199 19.30 -21.81 21.20
N ARG A 200 20.30 -22.11 22.07
CA ARG A 200 20.25 -21.98 23.54
C ARG A 200 19.13 -22.81 24.18
N ARG A 201 18.90 -24.00 23.64
CA ARG A 201 17.86 -24.92 24.10
C ARG A 201 18.45 -26.25 24.55
N ASN A 202 17.72 -26.90 25.46
CA ASN A 202 18.06 -28.24 25.93
C ASN A 202 16.86 -29.16 25.69
N TRP A 203 17.12 -30.31 25.12
CA TRP A 203 16.11 -31.36 24.97
C TRP A 203 16.53 -32.62 25.70
N VAL A 204 15.55 -33.31 26.21
CA VAL A 204 15.72 -34.63 26.79
C VAL A 204 14.93 -35.61 25.93
N ILE A 205 15.65 -36.57 25.38
CA ILE A 205 15.10 -37.70 24.63
C ILE A 205 15.15 -38.88 25.56
N ASP A 206 14.02 -39.52 25.81
CA ASP A 206 13.91 -40.67 26.69
C ASP A 206 13.15 -41.79 25.96
N GLY A 207 13.62 -43.01 26.15
CA GLY A 207 13.02 -44.21 25.54
C GLY A 207 13.22 -44.31 24.02
N ALA A 208 14.23 -43.65 23.45
CA ALA A 208 14.48 -43.77 22.03
C ALA A 208 14.86 -45.22 21.66
N ARG A 209 14.50 -45.61 20.45
CA ARG A 209 14.77 -46.93 19.86
C ARG A 209 15.39 -46.74 18.50
N LEU A 210 16.46 -47.50 18.26
CA LEU A 210 17.16 -47.61 16.99
C LEU A 210 17.20 -49.09 16.55
N VAL A 211 16.83 -49.36 15.31
CA VAL A 211 16.86 -50.71 14.74
C VAL A 211 17.51 -50.68 13.37
N LEU A 212 18.65 -51.30 13.25
CA LEU A 212 19.37 -51.50 12.00
C LEU A 212 19.16 -52.94 11.53
N LYS A 213 18.62 -53.11 10.32
CA LYS A 213 18.37 -54.45 9.71
C LYS A 213 19.13 -54.58 8.42
N LYS A 214 19.68 -55.77 8.21
CA LYS A 214 20.36 -56.23 6.97
C LYS A 214 19.51 -57.28 6.31
N GLN A 215 19.16 -57.04 5.05
CA GLN A 215 18.45 -58.02 4.20
C GLN A 215 19.21 -58.19 2.87
N GLY A 216 20.04 -59.20 2.79
CA GLY A 216 20.94 -59.31 1.65
C GLY A 216 22.00 -58.19 1.64
N ALA A 217 22.03 -57.42 0.58
CA ALA A 217 22.83 -56.19 0.49
C ALA A 217 22.12 -54.91 1.00
N ALA A 218 20.82 -54.94 1.24
CA ALA A 218 20.07 -53.80 1.72
C ALA A 218 20.21 -53.61 3.23
N LEU A 219 20.43 -52.35 3.65
CA LEU A 219 20.41 -51.92 5.04
C LEU A 219 19.24 -50.98 5.25
N SER A 220 18.44 -51.24 6.29
CA SER A 220 17.42 -50.30 6.77
C SER A 220 17.71 -49.90 8.22
N LEU A 221 17.67 -48.63 8.51
CA LEU A 221 17.80 -48.04 9.84
C LEU A 221 16.47 -47.37 10.20
N ASP A 222 15.83 -47.83 11.26
CA ASP A 222 14.62 -47.26 11.83
C ASP A 222 14.94 -46.61 13.18
N VAL A 223 14.62 -45.36 13.38
CA VAL A 223 14.78 -44.60 14.62
C VAL A 223 13.42 -44.10 15.08
N SER A 224 13.11 -44.31 16.34
CA SER A 224 11.92 -43.70 16.96
C SER A 224 12.27 -43.14 18.32
N MET A 225 11.79 -41.94 18.61
CA MET A 225 12.10 -41.27 19.88
C MET A 225 10.94 -40.37 20.32
N GLY A 226 10.84 -40.20 21.64
CA GLY A 226 10.03 -39.18 22.26
C GLY A 226 10.91 -38.05 22.75
N LEU A 227 10.44 -36.79 22.57
CA LEU A 227 11.15 -35.60 22.98
C LEU A 227 10.33 -34.85 24.05
N LEU A 228 10.99 -34.48 25.12
CA LEU A 228 10.49 -33.58 26.15
C LEU A 228 11.14 -32.20 25.94
N ALA A 229 10.40 -31.30 25.31
CA ALA A 229 10.89 -29.96 24.96
C ALA A 229 10.48 -28.89 26.00
N GLY A 230 10.63 -29.19 27.29
CA GLY A 230 10.37 -28.25 28.38
C GLY A 230 8.90 -27.83 28.61
N GLY A 231 7.96 -28.40 27.84
CA GLY A 231 6.50 -28.22 27.97
C GLY A 231 5.80 -29.46 28.54
N ALA A 232 4.49 -29.39 28.70
CA ALA A 232 3.67 -30.53 29.14
C ALA A 232 3.41 -31.54 28.00
N ASP A 233 3.70 -31.18 26.77
CA ASP A 233 3.37 -31.94 25.60
C ASP A 233 4.55 -32.83 25.18
N TYR A 234 4.23 -34.06 24.82
CA TYR A 234 5.17 -35.08 24.37
C TYR A 234 5.23 -35.09 22.84
N ALA A 235 6.38 -34.67 22.30
CA ALA A 235 6.63 -34.74 20.88
C ALA A 235 7.24 -36.09 20.48
N SER A 236 6.97 -36.57 19.28
CA SER A 236 7.54 -37.80 18.75
C SER A 236 8.26 -37.56 17.42
N LEU A 237 9.33 -38.36 17.20
CA LEU A 237 10.07 -38.37 15.94
C LEU A 237 10.34 -39.83 15.54
N ARG A 238 10.14 -40.11 14.24
CA ARG A 238 10.52 -41.35 13.59
C ARG A 238 11.36 -41.03 12.37
N ALA A 239 12.41 -41.79 12.15
CA ALA A 239 13.26 -41.65 10.97
C ALA A 239 13.59 -43.03 10.40
N GLY A 240 13.48 -43.17 9.10
CA GLY A 240 13.88 -44.31 8.34
C GLY A 240 15.04 -43.99 7.38
N ILE A 241 15.99 -44.90 7.20
CA ILE A 241 17.04 -44.78 6.18
C ILE A 241 17.18 -46.12 5.48
N GLU A 242 17.15 -46.13 4.18
CA GLU A 242 17.36 -47.34 3.36
C GLU A 242 18.50 -47.08 2.37
N ARG A 243 19.47 -48.08 2.31
CA ARG A 243 20.59 -48.01 1.40
C ARG A 243 21.13 -49.40 1.08
N GLN A 244 22.04 -49.52 0.12
CA GLN A 244 22.81 -50.75 -0.14
C GLN A 244 24.19 -50.69 0.55
N ILE A 245 24.70 -51.83 1.01
CA ILE A 245 26.03 -51.98 1.59
C ILE A 245 27.07 -51.65 0.51
N GLY A 246 27.97 -50.74 0.80
CA GLY A 246 29.02 -50.28 -0.09
C GLY A 246 28.63 -49.11 -1.03
N GLU A 247 27.38 -48.70 -1.02
CA GLU A 247 26.90 -47.54 -1.78
C GLU A 247 26.75 -46.31 -0.86
N SER A 248 27.08 -45.12 -1.33
CA SER A 248 26.81 -43.86 -0.62
C SER A 248 25.35 -43.40 -0.77
N ALA A 249 24.70 -43.86 -1.83
CA ALA A 249 23.33 -43.54 -2.11
C ALA A 249 22.38 -44.11 -1.02
N ALA A 250 21.48 -43.28 -0.54
CA ALA A 250 20.51 -43.66 0.49
C ALA A 250 19.18 -42.90 0.27
N GLN A 251 18.09 -43.56 0.64
CA GLN A 251 16.79 -42.89 0.81
C GLN A 251 16.50 -42.74 2.29
N PHE A 252 15.84 -41.65 2.67
CA PHE A 252 15.44 -41.42 4.05
C PHE A 252 14.08 -40.77 4.14
N ASP A 253 13.39 -41.11 5.22
CA ASP A 253 12.14 -40.49 5.64
C ASP A 253 12.23 -40.10 7.11
N VAL A 254 11.64 -38.97 7.44
CA VAL A 254 11.53 -38.48 8.82
C VAL A 254 10.10 -38.03 9.04
N ALA A 255 9.43 -38.55 10.04
CA ALA A 255 8.11 -38.13 10.47
C ALA A 255 8.19 -37.61 11.91
N PHE A 256 7.48 -36.54 12.19
CA PHE A 256 7.43 -35.93 13.52
C PHE A 256 6.02 -35.45 13.86
N GLU A 257 5.70 -35.52 15.15
CA GLU A 257 4.40 -35.10 15.68
C GLU A 257 4.58 -34.16 16.87
N ASP A 258 3.80 -33.08 16.86
CA ASP A 258 3.65 -32.11 17.94
C ASP A 258 4.99 -31.48 18.42
N LEU A 259 5.97 -31.31 17.51
CA LEU A 259 7.21 -30.61 17.79
C LEU A 259 6.96 -29.08 17.88
N PRO A 260 7.56 -28.37 18.82
CA PRO A 260 7.50 -26.90 18.81
C PRO A 260 8.12 -26.33 17.53
N ALA A 261 7.40 -25.45 16.83
CA ALA A 261 7.85 -24.86 15.55
C ALA A 261 9.22 -24.19 15.66
N GLN A 262 9.44 -23.48 16.75
CA GLN A 262 10.72 -22.77 17.01
C GLN A 262 11.89 -23.73 17.25
N ASP A 263 11.62 -24.94 17.76
CA ASP A 263 12.67 -25.97 17.95
C ASP A 263 13.10 -26.48 16.58
N MET A 264 12.16 -26.80 15.70
CA MET A 264 12.45 -27.22 14.33
C MET A 264 13.17 -26.11 13.53
N ALA A 265 12.76 -24.84 13.71
CA ALA A 265 13.38 -23.70 13.06
C ALA A 265 14.88 -23.60 13.33
N SER A 266 15.35 -24.07 14.46
CA SER A 266 16.75 -24.00 14.87
C SER A 266 17.60 -25.16 14.36
N GLN A 267 16.99 -26.21 13.83
CA GLN A 267 17.71 -27.43 13.44
C GLN A 267 18.10 -27.44 11.96
N LEU A 268 17.23 -26.95 11.07
CA LEU A 268 17.45 -27.01 9.63
C LEU A 268 17.26 -25.64 8.98
N PRO A 269 18.21 -25.19 8.14
CA PRO A 269 18.16 -23.85 7.54
C PRO A 269 16.87 -23.57 6.77
N PHE A 270 16.32 -24.52 6.06
CA PHE A 270 15.09 -24.34 5.29
C PHE A 270 13.81 -24.27 6.17
N PHE A 271 13.93 -24.50 7.46
CA PHE A 271 12.87 -24.25 8.45
C PHE A 271 13.07 -22.97 9.25
N ALA A 272 14.11 -22.18 9.01
CA ALA A 272 14.42 -20.98 9.80
C ALA A 272 13.23 -20.00 9.92
N TRP A 273 12.36 -19.96 8.91
CA TRP A 273 11.16 -19.15 8.91
C TRP A 273 10.12 -19.56 9.97
N LEU A 274 10.14 -20.81 10.43
CA LEU A 274 9.29 -21.28 11.53
C LEU A 274 9.60 -20.63 12.88
N ASN A 275 10.74 -19.95 13.01
CA ASN A 275 11.05 -19.20 14.23
C ASN A 275 10.04 -18.10 14.54
N ALA A 276 9.32 -17.61 13.54
CA ALA A 276 8.24 -16.64 13.70
C ALA A 276 6.90 -17.30 14.08
N VAL A 277 6.82 -18.61 14.14
CA VAL A 277 5.59 -19.38 14.38
C VAL A 277 5.60 -19.98 15.79
N GLU A 278 4.55 -19.77 16.53
CA GLU A 278 4.30 -20.33 17.86
C GLU A 278 3.22 -21.41 17.74
N GLY A 279 3.57 -22.63 18.13
CA GLY A 279 2.65 -23.76 18.12
C GLY A 279 3.34 -25.10 17.79
N PRO A 280 2.67 -26.23 18.07
CA PRO A 280 3.17 -27.57 17.72
C PRO A 280 3.00 -27.84 16.23
N ILE A 281 4.05 -28.36 15.62
CA ILE A 281 4.06 -28.79 14.22
C ILE A 281 4.17 -30.32 14.11
N SER A 282 3.49 -30.86 13.14
CA SER A 282 3.61 -32.26 12.72
C SER A 282 3.90 -32.32 11.23
N GLY A 283 4.62 -33.36 10.77
CA GLY A 283 4.97 -33.44 9.38
C GLY A 283 5.85 -34.58 9.02
N ALA A 284 6.28 -34.58 7.76
CA ALA A 284 7.22 -35.57 7.23
C ALA A 284 8.20 -34.93 6.24
N ILE A 285 9.39 -35.44 6.19
CA ILE A 285 10.48 -35.10 5.26
C ILE A 285 10.93 -36.39 4.59
N ASN A 286 10.93 -36.39 3.26
CA ASN A 286 11.45 -37.49 2.46
C ASN A 286 12.56 -36.99 1.54
N GLY A 287 13.61 -37.74 1.41
CA GLY A 287 14.73 -37.33 0.58
C GLY A 287 15.65 -38.47 0.22
N ALA A 288 16.65 -38.16 -0.58
CA ALA A 288 17.68 -39.10 -1.00
C ALA A 288 19.06 -38.45 -0.95
N ILE A 289 20.07 -39.27 -0.72
CA ILE A 289 21.48 -38.93 -0.86
C ILE A 289 21.97 -39.64 -2.10
N ASP A 290 22.72 -39.00 -2.95
CA ASP A 290 23.24 -39.57 -4.19
C ASP A 290 24.54 -40.38 -3.96
N GLU A 291 25.09 -40.95 -5.05
CA GLU A 291 26.33 -41.70 -5.00
C GLU A 291 27.56 -40.90 -4.58
N SER A 292 27.53 -39.58 -4.75
CA SER A 292 28.60 -38.67 -4.31
C SER A 292 28.48 -38.30 -2.83
N GLY A 293 27.39 -38.68 -2.16
CA GLY A 293 27.06 -38.29 -0.79
C GLY A 293 26.34 -36.94 -0.69
N ALA A 294 25.97 -36.32 -1.82
CA ALA A 294 25.26 -35.07 -1.83
C ALA A 294 23.76 -35.26 -1.57
N LEU A 295 23.18 -34.33 -0.79
CA LEU A 295 21.76 -34.34 -0.47
C LEU A 295 20.97 -33.89 -1.69
N GLY A 296 20.03 -34.71 -2.14
CA GLY A 296 19.06 -34.40 -3.18
C GLY A 296 17.90 -33.51 -2.70
N ALA A 297 16.94 -33.29 -3.57
CA ALA A 297 15.74 -32.54 -3.23
C ALA A 297 14.94 -33.25 -2.12
N LEU A 298 14.41 -32.43 -1.18
CA LEU A 298 13.63 -32.91 -0.04
C LEU A 298 12.15 -32.57 -0.24
N SER A 299 11.30 -33.58 -0.16
CA SER A 299 9.84 -33.39 -0.12
C SER A 299 9.39 -33.27 1.32
N VAL A 300 8.71 -32.18 1.64
CA VAL A 300 8.32 -31.81 3.01
C VAL A 300 6.82 -31.56 3.10
N SER A 301 6.20 -32.16 4.10
CA SER A 301 4.83 -31.85 4.51
C SER A 301 4.83 -31.33 5.93
N LEU A 302 4.14 -30.22 6.18
CA LEU A 302 3.99 -29.64 7.52
C LEU A 302 2.52 -29.35 7.82
N GLN A 303 2.13 -29.58 9.05
CA GLN A 303 0.82 -29.24 9.59
C GLN A 303 0.96 -28.63 10.99
N ILE A 304 0.26 -27.52 11.21
CA ILE A 304 0.09 -26.87 12.51
C ILE A 304 -1.40 -26.85 12.78
N LYS A 305 -1.86 -27.48 13.85
CA LYS A 305 -3.29 -27.57 14.19
C LYS A 305 -3.84 -26.26 14.68
N GLN A 306 -3.15 -25.60 15.57
CA GLN A 306 -3.47 -24.28 16.10
C GLN A 306 -2.17 -23.58 16.46
N GLY A 307 -2.07 -22.32 16.11
CA GLY A 307 -0.84 -21.56 16.37
C GLY A 307 -0.99 -20.07 16.17
N ALA A 308 0.12 -19.38 16.28
CA ALA A 308 0.20 -17.95 16.09
C ALA A 308 1.48 -17.54 15.34
N LEU A 309 1.39 -16.49 14.55
CA LEU A 309 2.56 -15.79 14.04
C LEU A 309 3.00 -14.79 15.12
N ARG A 310 4.15 -15.05 15.74
CA ARG A 310 4.75 -14.24 16.79
C ARG A 310 6.26 -14.20 16.68
N PRO A 311 6.81 -13.32 15.83
CA PRO A 311 8.24 -13.32 15.53
C PRO A 311 9.12 -12.80 16.68
N ASN A 312 8.56 -12.16 17.69
CA ASN A 312 9.24 -11.74 18.92
C ASN A 312 8.26 -11.68 20.09
N GLU A 313 8.78 -11.64 21.32
CA GLU A 313 7.97 -11.67 22.56
C GLU A 313 7.03 -10.49 22.73
N THR A 314 7.32 -9.35 22.11
CA THR A 314 6.54 -8.11 22.23
C THR A 314 5.49 -7.95 21.15
N ALA A 315 5.57 -8.69 20.06
CA ALA A 315 4.58 -8.66 18.99
C ALA A 315 3.25 -9.27 19.46
N VAL A 316 2.15 -8.63 19.12
CA VAL A 316 0.81 -9.19 19.34
C VAL A 316 0.65 -10.42 18.45
N PRO A 317 0.36 -11.61 18.99
CA PRO A 317 0.25 -12.83 18.18
C PRO A 317 -0.91 -12.73 17.19
N ILE A 318 -0.65 -13.12 15.93
CA ILE A 318 -1.70 -13.29 14.92
C ILE A 318 -2.11 -14.76 14.93
N GLN A 319 -3.28 -15.06 15.47
CA GLN A 319 -3.77 -16.43 15.67
C GLN A 319 -4.27 -17.03 14.35
N PHE A 320 -4.02 -18.34 14.18
CA PHE A 320 -4.62 -19.16 13.13
C PHE A 320 -5.09 -20.50 13.72
N GLU A 321 -6.12 -21.10 13.09
CA GLU A 321 -6.71 -22.37 13.53
C GLU A 321 -5.95 -23.56 12.98
N THR A 322 -5.48 -23.46 11.74
CA THR A 322 -4.67 -24.49 11.09
C THR A 322 -3.82 -23.88 9.98
N ALA A 323 -2.61 -24.40 9.85
CA ALA A 323 -1.73 -24.13 8.73
C ALA A 323 -1.18 -25.45 8.19
N GLN A 324 -1.17 -25.62 6.87
CA GLN A 324 -0.65 -26.78 6.18
C GLN A 324 0.19 -26.32 5.00
N THR A 325 1.32 -26.97 4.79
CA THR A 325 2.13 -26.73 3.61
C THR A 325 2.79 -28.00 3.11
N TYR A 326 2.87 -28.11 1.80
CA TYR A 326 3.65 -29.12 1.07
C TYR A 326 4.64 -28.37 0.21
N PHE A 327 5.90 -28.73 0.32
CA PHE A 327 6.95 -28.10 -0.47
C PHE A 327 8.13 -29.05 -0.73
N THR A 328 8.87 -28.74 -1.77
CA THR A 328 10.16 -29.35 -2.09
C THR A 328 11.28 -28.37 -1.80
N TYR A 329 12.30 -28.78 -1.08
CA TYR A 329 13.53 -28.02 -0.87
C TYR A 329 14.63 -28.56 -1.76
N ASP A 330 15.21 -27.70 -2.60
CA ASP A 330 16.40 -28.00 -3.37
C ASP A 330 17.63 -27.44 -2.64
N PRO A 331 18.54 -28.30 -2.14
CA PRO A 331 19.73 -27.86 -1.43
C PRO A 331 20.76 -27.16 -2.32
N LEU A 332 20.80 -27.45 -3.63
CA LEU A 332 21.76 -26.85 -4.57
C LEU A 332 21.37 -25.40 -4.86
N ASP A 333 20.12 -25.19 -5.19
CA ASP A 333 19.59 -23.87 -5.47
C ASP A 333 19.14 -23.13 -4.20
N ARG A 334 19.15 -23.80 -3.05
CA ARG A 334 18.65 -23.29 -1.76
C ARG A 334 17.23 -22.76 -1.87
N ARG A 335 16.40 -23.47 -2.60
CA ARG A 335 15.07 -23.04 -3.01
C ARG A 335 13.99 -23.94 -2.42
N LEU A 336 12.96 -23.31 -1.90
CA LEU A 336 11.71 -23.94 -1.46
C LEU A 336 10.68 -23.75 -2.58
N GLU A 337 10.11 -24.84 -3.08
CA GLU A 337 8.97 -24.81 -3.99
C GLU A 337 7.74 -25.30 -3.23
N PHE A 338 6.80 -24.39 -3.01
CA PHE A 338 5.57 -24.66 -2.31
C PHE A 338 4.50 -25.12 -3.30
N ASP A 339 4.16 -26.40 -3.29
CA ASP A 339 3.04 -26.95 -4.05
C ASP A 339 1.71 -26.46 -3.47
N GLN A 340 1.65 -26.35 -2.15
CA GLN A 340 0.49 -25.87 -1.42
C GLN A 340 0.86 -25.22 -0.09
N ILE A 341 0.27 -24.06 0.16
CA ILE A 341 0.22 -23.39 1.47
C ILE A 341 -1.24 -23.14 1.77
N ARG A 342 -1.78 -23.76 2.81
CA ARG A 342 -3.16 -23.53 3.28
C ARG A 342 -3.11 -22.96 4.68
N ILE A 343 -3.68 -21.80 4.89
CA ILE A 343 -3.87 -21.22 6.22
C ILE A 343 -5.36 -20.94 6.43
N VAL A 344 -5.86 -21.33 7.58
CA VAL A 344 -7.23 -21.07 8.02
C VAL A 344 -7.17 -20.40 9.38
N GLY A 345 -7.75 -19.24 9.48
CA GLY A 345 -7.88 -18.48 10.72
C GLY A 345 -9.25 -17.82 10.79
N SER A 346 -9.58 -17.24 11.93
CA SER A 346 -10.85 -16.54 12.14
C SER A 346 -11.03 -15.36 11.20
N ASP A 347 -9.94 -14.66 10.92
CA ASP A 347 -9.94 -13.39 10.19
C ASP A 347 -9.46 -13.56 8.74
N VAL A 348 -8.56 -14.52 8.48
CA VAL A 348 -7.96 -14.72 7.16
C VAL A 348 -7.83 -16.21 6.86
N SER A 349 -8.22 -16.61 5.66
CA SER A 349 -7.94 -17.93 5.11
C SER A 349 -7.51 -17.82 3.65
N PHE A 350 -6.54 -18.65 3.23
CA PHE A 350 -6.09 -18.69 1.84
C PHE A 350 -5.45 -20.02 1.47
N LEU A 351 -5.42 -20.26 0.18
CA LEU A 351 -4.64 -21.31 -0.47
C LEU A 351 -3.56 -20.65 -1.32
N GLY A 352 -2.31 -21.08 -1.18
CA GLY A 352 -1.17 -20.52 -1.89
C GLY A 352 -0.25 -21.58 -2.48
N GLN A 353 0.53 -21.17 -3.47
CA GLN A 353 1.62 -21.92 -4.10
C GLN A 353 2.71 -20.97 -4.59
N GLY A 354 3.91 -21.46 -4.86
CA GLY A 354 5.00 -20.64 -5.37
C GLY A 354 6.36 -21.08 -4.86
N TYR A 355 7.30 -20.14 -4.75
CA TYR A 355 8.65 -20.48 -4.29
C TYR A 355 9.26 -19.39 -3.41
N ALA A 356 10.27 -19.82 -2.64
CA ALA A 356 11.16 -18.92 -1.90
C ALA A 356 12.61 -19.43 -1.98
N ALA A 357 13.54 -18.54 -2.25
CA ALA A 357 14.98 -18.81 -2.17
C ALA A 357 15.52 -18.31 -0.83
N LEU A 358 16.45 -19.07 -0.25
CA LEU A 358 17.14 -18.73 0.99
C LEU A 358 18.37 -17.89 0.69
N GLU A 359 18.49 -16.75 1.33
CA GLU A 359 19.70 -15.94 1.31
C GLU A 359 20.51 -16.24 2.56
N MET A 360 21.64 -16.90 2.35
CA MET A 360 22.47 -17.42 3.44
C MET A 360 23.47 -16.37 3.91
N ASN A 361 23.61 -16.26 5.22
CA ASN A 361 24.73 -15.61 5.88
C ASN A 361 25.53 -16.70 6.58
N GLU A 362 26.71 -17.00 6.05
CA GLU A 362 27.49 -18.18 6.44
C GLU A 362 26.69 -19.49 6.31
N ALA A 363 26.37 -20.13 7.41
CA ALA A 363 25.66 -21.42 7.44
C ALA A 363 24.14 -21.29 7.66
N TRP A 364 23.64 -20.10 7.96
CA TRP A 364 22.25 -19.89 8.33
C TRP A 364 21.57 -18.81 7.47
N PRO A 365 20.28 -18.93 7.11
CA PRO A 365 19.61 -17.93 6.30
C PRO A 365 19.24 -16.68 7.12
N ASP A 366 19.56 -15.52 6.57
CA ASP A 366 19.12 -14.22 7.08
C ASP A 366 17.76 -13.82 6.54
N SER A 367 17.50 -14.20 5.29
CA SER A 367 16.26 -13.85 4.62
C SER A 367 15.79 -14.92 3.62
N LEU A 368 14.51 -14.86 3.30
CA LEU A 368 13.88 -15.58 2.20
C LEU A 368 13.30 -14.54 1.23
N PHE A 369 13.42 -14.80 -0.06
CA PHE A 369 12.76 -14.00 -1.08
C PHE A 369 12.15 -14.89 -2.16
N GLY A 370 11.04 -14.47 -2.73
CA GLY A 370 10.35 -15.32 -3.71
C GLY A 370 9.04 -14.73 -4.18
N GLN A 371 8.28 -15.62 -4.79
CA GLN A 371 6.97 -15.30 -5.36
C GLN A 371 5.95 -16.32 -4.87
N LEU A 372 4.81 -15.80 -4.43
CA LEU A 372 3.67 -16.64 -4.03
C LEU A 372 2.43 -16.22 -4.82
N ARG A 373 1.65 -17.18 -5.20
CA ARG A 373 0.32 -17.02 -5.76
C ARG A 373 -0.70 -17.56 -4.79
N PHE A 374 -1.62 -16.73 -4.36
CA PHE A 374 -2.72 -17.10 -3.49
C PHE A 374 -4.02 -17.19 -4.27
N SER A 375 -4.77 -18.26 -4.02
CA SER A 375 -6.12 -18.46 -4.54
C SER A 375 -7.09 -18.64 -3.37
N GLU A 376 -8.37 -18.40 -3.60
CA GLU A 376 -9.41 -18.58 -2.59
C GLU A 376 -9.16 -17.78 -1.29
N ALA A 377 -8.45 -16.64 -1.39
CA ALA A 377 -8.17 -15.85 -0.22
C ALA A 377 -9.44 -15.16 0.28
N LYS A 378 -9.73 -15.34 1.56
CA LYS A 378 -10.88 -14.78 2.24
C LYS A 378 -10.40 -13.99 3.45
N ALA A 379 -10.80 -12.74 3.55
CA ALA A 379 -10.56 -11.91 4.73
C ALA A 379 -11.88 -11.52 5.37
N THR A 380 -12.04 -11.79 6.66
CA THR A 380 -13.20 -11.45 7.45
C THR A 380 -12.77 -10.41 8.48
N PHE A 381 -13.43 -9.27 8.51
CA PHE A 381 -13.11 -8.21 9.47
C PHE A 381 -14.03 -8.33 10.67
N GLN A 382 -13.51 -8.78 11.80
CA GLN A 382 -14.26 -8.86 13.06
C GLN A 382 -14.82 -7.48 13.40
N ASN A 383 -16.08 -7.43 13.86
CA ASN A 383 -16.84 -6.20 14.15
C ASN A 383 -17.21 -5.32 12.93
N SER A 384 -17.07 -5.80 11.71
CA SER A 384 -17.60 -5.13 10.52
C SER A 384 -18.90 -5.82 10.06
N GLN A 385 -19.88 -5.03 9.62
CA GLN A 385 -21.07 -5.56 8.93
C GLN A 385 -20.76 -5.90 7.46
N LEU A 386 -19.48 -6.09 7.15
CA LEU A 386 -19.05 -6.48 5.82
C LEU A 386 -19.12 -8.01 5.69
N ASP A 387 -19.62 -8.46 4.59
CA ASP A 387 -19.38 -9.82 4.13
C ASP A 387 -17.86 -10.00 3.93
N ALA A 388 -17.40 -11.23 4.07
CA ALA A 388 -16.01 -11.56 3.85
C ALA A 388 -15.53 -11.08 2.47
N VAL A 389 -14.40 -10.41 2.43
CA VAL A 389 -13.75 -10.04 1.16
C VAL A 389 -13.12 -11.30 0.57
N ILE A 390 -13.60 -11.71 -0.60
CA ILE A 390 -13.07 -12.85 -1.34
C ILE A 390 -12.18 -12.31 -2.46
N LEU A 391 -10.98 -12.83 -2.54
CA LEU A 391 -10.00 -12.55 -3.57
C LEU A 391 -9.78 -13.84 -4.38
N ASP A 392 -9.95 -13.75 -5.69
CA ASP A 392 -9.87 -14.94 -6.54
C ASP A 392 -8.42 -15.33 -6.81
N ASP A 393 -7.55 -14.34 -6.97
CA ASP A 393 -6.15 -14.53 -7.29
C ASP A 393 -5.31 -13.36 -6.76
N ALA A 394 -4.20 -13.69 -6.10
CA ALA A 394 -3.23 -12.72 -5.62
C ALA A 394 -1.81 -13.22 -5.90
N LEU A 395 -1.02 -12.39 -6.57
CA LEU A 395 0.41 -12.61 -6.82
C LEU A 395 1.21 -11.69 -5.91
N VAL A 396 2.24 -12.23 -5.29
CA VAL A 396 3.06 -11.51 -4.32
C VAL A 396 4.53 -11.81 -4.53
N ASP A 397 5.33 -10.78 -4.75
CA ASP A 397 6.79 -10.84 -4.71
C ASP A 397 7.23 -10.35 -3.33
N PHE A 398 7.98 -11.14 -2.60
CA PHE A 398 8.32 -10.83 -1.22
C PHE A 398 9.78 -11.05 -0.87
N ARG A 399 10.23 -10.38 0.18
CA ARG A 399 11.44 -10.67 0.96
C ARG A 399 11.07 -10.70 2.43
N LEU A 400 11.37 -11.80 3.08
CA LEU A 400 11.20 -11.98 4.51
C LEU A 400 12.57 -12.01 5.17
N ASN A 401 12.93 -10.97 5.92
CA ASN A 401 14.09 -11.00 6.82
C ASN A 401 13.64 -11.66 8.13
N LEU A 402 14.48 -12.55 8.64
CA LEU A 402 14.12 -13.37 9.80
C LEU A 402 14.45 -12.66 11.11
N THR A 403 15.61 -11.96 11.17
CA THR A 403 16.08 -11.28 12.37
C THR A 403 16.78 -9.96 12.02
N PRO A 404 16.19 -8.78 12.31
CA PRO A 404 14.83 -8.59 12.84
C PRO A 404 13.75 -8.97 11.82
N PHE A 405 12.60 -9.44 12.30
CA PHE A 405 11.51 -9.85 11.43
C PHE A 405 10.96 -8.66 10.64
N ARG A 406 11.05 -8.78 9.32
CA ARG A 406 10.55 -7.79 8.38
C ARG A 406 10.12 -8.46 7.09
N LEU A 407 8.86 -8.30 6.74
CA LEU A 407 8.31 -8.72 5.47
C LEU A 407 8.20 -7.52 4.53
N ASP A 408 8.99 -7.49 3.49
CA ASP A 408 8.86 -6.56 2.37
C ASP A 408 8.14 -7.25 1.22
N VAL A 409 6.96 -6.76 0.88
CA VAL A 409 6.25 -7.11 -0.34
C VAL A 409 6.60 -6.06 -1.38
N GLY A 410 7.54 -6.40 -2.26
CA GLY A 410 8.01 -5.48 -3.30
C GLY A 410 6.92 -5.17 -4.31
N GLN A 411 6.10 -6.18 -4.62
CA GLN A 411 4.97 -6.05 -5.50
C GLN A 411 3.89 -7.08 -5.12
N PHE A 412 2.64 -6.63 -5.14
CA PHE A 412 1.50 -7.53 -5.14
C PHE A 412 0.51 -7.14 -6.24
N TYR A 413 -0.19 -8.14 -6.75
CA TYR A 413 -1.28 -7.97 -7.70
C TYR A 413 -2.45 -8.85 -7.26
N VAL A 414 -3.59 -8.23 -7.00
CA VAL A 414 -4.80 -8.90 -6.48
C VAL A 414 -5.95 -8.65 -7.44
N THR A 415 -6.70 -9.69 -7.75
CA THR A 415 -7.88 -9.59 -8.62
C THR A 415 -9.12 -10.13 -7.93
N ASN A 416 -10.25 -9.51 -8.28
CA ASN A 416 -11.58 -10.08 -8.05
C ASN A 416 -12.30 -10.09 -9.39
N SER A 417 -12.41 -11.25 -10.01
CA SER A 417 -12.96 -11.44 -11.35
C SER A 417 -14.46 -11.16 -11.40
N THR A 418 -15.19 -11.54 -10.34
CA THR A 418 -16.64 -11.33 -10.22
C THR A 418 -16.97 -9.83 -10.23
N LYS A 419 -16.12 -8.99 -9.64
CA LYS A 419 -16.34 -7.54 -9.51
C LYS A 419 -15.49 -6.72 -10.45
N LYS A 420 -14.65 -7.36 -11.27
CA LYS A 420 -13.73 -6.72 -12.24
C LYS A 420 -12.82 -5.68 -11.59
N ILE A 421 -12.34 -5.98 -10.38
CA ILE A 421 -11.42 -5.13 -9.65
C ILE A 421 -10.03 -5.76 -9.67
N SER A 422 -9.03 -4.95 -9.94
CA SER A 422 -7.62 -5.32 -9.78
C SER A 422 -6.90 -4.28 -8.92
N VAL A 423 -6.12 -4.75 -7.97
CA VAL A 423 -5.31 -3.90 -7.08
C VAL A 423 -3.86 -4.33 -7.16
N ARG A 424 -2.97 -3.38 -7.32
CA ARG A 424 -1.53 -3.63 -7.29
C ARG A 424 -0.86 -2.68 -6.30
N GLY A 425 0.24 -3.10 -5.72
CA GLY A 425 0.93 -2.26 -4.76
C GLY A 425 2.16 -2.91 -4.17
N GLN A 426 2.59 -2.36 -3.07
CA GLN A 426 3.70 -2.82 -2.24
C GLN A 426 3.32 -2.72 -0.77
N ALA A 427 3.94 -3.54 0.06
CA ALA A 427 3.69 -3.50 1.49
C ALA A 427 4.97 -3.79 2.27
N ARG A 428 5.01 -3.32 3.50
CA ARG A 428 6.04 -3.67 4.48
C ARG A 428 5.38 -3.94 5.82
N VAL A 429 5.79 -5.01 6.45
CA VAL A 429 5.34 -5.39 7.79
C VAL A 429 6.57 -5.64 8.65
N ASN A 430 6.66 -4.96 9.80
CA ASN A 430 7.72 -5.19 10.77
C ASN A 430 7.10 -5.59 12.11
N ALA A 431 7.79 -6.48 12.80
CA ALA A 431 7.53 -6.73 14.22
C ALA A 431 8.50 -5.90 15.06
N GLU A 432 8.00 -4.83 15.66
CA GLU A 432 8.78 -3.90 16.46
C GLU A 432 8.56 -4.14 17.97
N ALA A 433 9.39 -3.52 18.80
CA ALA A 433 9.27 -3.66 20.28
C ALA A 433 7.92 -3.20 20.84
N LEU A 434 7.18 -2.34 20.12
CA LEU A 434 5.86 -1.83 20.54
C LEU A 434 4.69 -2.52 19.80
N GLY A 435 4.94 -3.55 19.00
CA GLY A 435 3.95 -4.28 18.23
C GLY A 435 4.20 -4.26 16.73
N TRP A 436 3.16 -4.42 15.94
CA TRP A 436 3.27 -4.45 14.48
C TRP A 436 3.25 -3.06 13.86
N SER A 437 4.16 -2.81 12.92
CA SER A 437 4.05 -1.68 12.01
C SER A 437 3.80 -2.17 10.58
N VAL A 438 2.88 -1.49 9.89
CA VAL A 438 2.50 -1.82 8.52
C VAL A 438 2.56 -0.58 7.65
N ALA A 439 3.21 -0.69 6.50
CA ALA A 439 3.16 0.28 5.43
C ALA A 439 2.62 -0.41 4.18
N LEU A 440 1.56 0.14 3.60
CA LEU A 440 0.91 -0.39 2.41
C LEU A 440 0.67 0.74 1.43
N ASP A 441 1.17 0.59 0.21
CA ASP A 441 0.88 1.45 -0.92
C ASP A 441 0.17 0.62 -1.99
N ALA A 442 -1.01 1.04 -2.38
CA ALA A 442 -1.81 0.32 -3.34
C ALA A 442 -2.46 1.25 -4.37
N ARG A 443 -2.72 0.70 -5.54
CA ARG A 443 -3.42 1.38 -6.62
C ARG A 443 -4.35 0.44 -7.36
N THR A 444 -5.46 1.01 -7.82
CA THR A 444 -6.39 0.32 -8.71
C THR A 444 -6.77 1.25 -9.87
N PRO A 445 -6.89 0.73 -11.09
CA PRO A 445 -7.22 1.55 -12.25
C PRO A 445 -8.58 2.21 -12.16
N THR A 446 -9.57 1.48 -11.68
CA THR A 446 -10.96 1.96 -11.61
C THR A 446 -11.70 1.39 -10.41
N LEU A 447 -12.55 2.24 -9.80
CA LEU A 447 -13.52 1.82 -8.78
C LEU A 447 -14.85 2.55 -9.02
N THR A 448 -15.95 1.84 -8.83
CA THR A 448 -17.29 2.44 -8.81
C THR A 448 -17.71 2.76 -7.38
N LYS A 449 -18.67 3.69 -7.20
CA LYS A 449 -19.25 3.96 -5.89
C LYS A 449 -19.76 2.67 -5.22
N ALA A 450 -20.41 1.79 -5.98
CA ALA A 450 -20.94 0.53 -5.45
C ALA A 450 -19.81 -0.33 -4.84
N ALA A 451 -18.73 -0.50 -5.58
CA ALA A 451 -17.56 -1.23 -5.10
C ALA A 451 -16.92 -0.57 -3.85
N ILE A 452 -16.80 0.76 -3.85
CA ILE A 452 -16.28 1.48 -2.69
C ILE A 452 -17.14 1.23 -1.45
N MET A 453 -18.45 1.35 -1.56
CA MET A 453 -19.37 1.16 -0.42
C MET A 453 -19.37 -0.26 0.11
N GLU A 454 -19.06 -1.23 -0.72
CA GLU A 454 -18.92 -2.63 -0.35
C GLU A 454 -17.61 -2.92 0.38
N TYR A 455 -16.48 -2.36 -0.09
CA TYR A 455 -15.17 -2.60 0.53
C TYR A 455 -14.81 -1.62 1.66
N TRP A 456 -15.62 -0.57 1.88
CA TRP A 456 -15.37 0.39 2.95
C TRP A 456 -15.98 -0.10 4.27
N PRO A 457 -15.18 -0.51 5.27
CA PRO A 457 -15.70 -0.99 6.55
C PRO A 457 -16.59 0.04 7.25
N VAL A 458 -17.72 -0.40 7.79
CA VAL A 458 -18.69 0.48 8.46
C VAL A 458 -18.04 1.21 9.65
N GLY A 459 -17.15 0.53 10.37
CA GLY A 459 -16.43 1.10 11.52
C GLY A 459 -15.30 2.07 11.14
N PHE A 460 -14.83 2.05 9.90
CA PHE A 460 -13.73 2.92 9.46
C PHE A 460 -14.24 4.25 8.91
N LYS A 461 -13.93 5.36 9.62
CA LYS A 461 -14.41 6.71 9.25
C LYS A 461 -15.93 6.76 8.97
N PRO A 462 -16.79 6.35 9.89
CA PRO A 462 -18.22 6.12 9.64
C PRO A 462 -18.95 7.36 9.15
N ARG A 463 -18.57 8.55 9.62
CA ARG A 463 -19.17 9.82 9.17
C ARG A 463 -18.89 10.09 7.69
N SER A 464 -17.67 9.83 7.22
CA SER A 464 -17.29 10.02 5.80
C SER A 464 -18.00 9.00 4.92
N ARG A 465 -18.07 7.74 5.37
CA ARG A 465 -18.82 6.69 4.68
C ARG A 465 -20.31 7.04 4.52
N ASP A 466 -20.94 7.48 5.59
CA ASP A 466 -22.34 7.88 5.59
C ASP A 466 -22.58 9.08 4.65
N TRP A 467 -21.66 10.06 4.66
CA TRP A 467 -21.74 11.20 3.75
C TRP A 467 -21.65 10.77 2.29
N VAL A 468 -20.67 9.93 1.92
CA VAL A 468 -20.53 9.41 0.54
C VAL A 468 -21.74 8.61 0.13
N SER A 469 -22.26 7.76 1.02
CA SER A 469 -23.45 6.96 0.78
C SER A 469 -24.66 7.82 0.38
N LYS A 470 -24.91 8.90 1.12
CA LYS A 470 -26.08 9.77 0.98
C LYS A 470 -25.95 10.81 -0.14
N ASN A 471 -24.75 11.35 -0.32
CA ASN A 471 -24.54 12.55 -1.13
C ASN A 471 -23.95 12.26 -2.53
N VAL A 472 -23.26 11.15 -2.73
CA VAL A 472 -22.78 10.74 -4.04
C VAL A 472 -23.79 9.76 -4.66
N LYS A 473 -24.41 10.11 -5.77
CA LYS A 473 -25.36 9.21 -6.45
C LYS A 473 -24.62 8.10 -7.21
N HIS A 474 -23.74 8.50 -8.08
CA HIS A 474 -22.85 7.62 -8.83
C HIS A 474 -21.49 8.29 -8.99
N SER A 475 -20.47 7.50 -9.14
CA SER A 475 -19.11 7.96 -9.40
C SER A 475 -18.30 6.81 -9.96
N LYS A 476 -17.41 7.11 -10.88
CA LYS A 476 -16.38 6.22 -11.37
C LYS A 476 -15.03 6.84 -11.04
N LEU A 477 -14.27 6.19 -10.18
CA LEU A 477 -12.94 6.61 -9.81
C LEU A 477 -11.92 5.99 -10.75
N ARG A 478 -10.87 6.73 -11.06
CA ARG A 478 -9.73 6.29 -11.86
C ARG A 478 -8.43 6.54 -11.12
N ASP A 479 -7.45 5.73 -11.41
CA ASP A 479 -6.10 5.82 -10.85
C ASP A 479 -6.12 6.03 -9.34
N VAL A 480 -6.91 5.20 -8.68
CA VAL A 480 -7.06 5.25 -7.23
C VAL A 480 -5.76 4.78 -6.59
N ARG A 481 -5.17 5.64 -5.80
CA ARG A 481 -3.94 5.40 -5.03
C ARG A 481 -4.24 5.58 -3.58
N PHE A 482 -3.81 4.63 -2.79
CA PHE A 482 -3.91 4.78 -1.37
C PHE A 482 -2.63 4.31 -0.68
N ALA A 483 -2.23 5.03 0.35
CA ALA A 483 -1.12 4.68 1.20
C ALA A 483 -1.62 4.58 2.64
N TRP A 484 -1.43 3.42 3.23
CA TRP A 484 -1.82 3.16 4.61
C TRP A 484 -0.58 2.90 5.45
N ARG A 485 -0.48 3.62 6.56
CA ARG A 485 0.62 3.49 7.51
C ARG A 485 0.04 3.22 8.88
N LEU A 486 0.43 2.12 9.46
CA LEU A 486 0.12 1.73 10.83
C LEU A 486 1.44 1.66 11.59
N PRO A 487 1.89 2.73 12.25
CA PRO A 487 3.02 2.66 13.14
C PRO A 487 2.67 1.82 14.38
N ALA A 488 3.65 1.13 14.95
CA ALA A 488 3.45 0.36 16.15
C ALA A 488 2.88 1.24 17.29
N ASN A 489 1.80 0.77 17.91
CA ASN A 489 1.11 1.44 19.01
C ASN A 489 0.67 2.90 18.73
N GLN A 490 0.40 3.25 17.49
CA GLN A 490 -0.10 4.56 17.09
C GLN A 490 -1.33 4.43 16.19
N PRO A 491 -2.17 5.47 16.09
CA PRO A 491 -3.31 5.45 15.19
C PRO A 491 -2.86 5.38 13.72
N PRO A 492 -3.61 4.67 12.87
CA PRO A 492 -3.29 4.54 11.47
C PRO A 492 -3.43 5.87 10.71
N VAL A 493 -2.55 6.07 9.73
CA VAL A 493 -2.56 7.18 8.78
C VAL A 493 -2.96 6.66 7.42
N LEU A 494 -3.86 7.34 6.75
CA LEU A 494 -4.31 7.02 5.40
C LEU A 494 -4.15 8.22 4.47
N ASP A 495 -3.44 8.02 3.38
CA ASP A 495 -3.38 8.94 2.26
C ASP A 495 -4.13 8.34 1.07
N LEU A 496 -4.99 9.15 0.45
CA LEU A 496 -5.87 8.71 -0.62
C LEU A 496 -5.84 9.72 -1.76
N GLY A 497 -5.64 9.25 -2.98
CA GLY A 497 -5.70 10.06 -4.19
C GLY A 497 -6.39 9.32 -5.32
N PHE A 498 -7.23 10.04 -6.08
CA PHE A 498 -7.88 9.50 -7.27
C PHE A 498 -8.37 10.61 -8.20
N ALA A 499 -8.54 10.28 -9.46
CA ALA A 499 -9.37 11.03 -10.37
C ALA A 499 -10.80 10.47 -10.32
N TYR A 500 -11.80 11.32 -10.47
CA TYR A 500 -13.20 10.93 -10.57
C TYR A 500 -13.81 11.45 -11.87
N GLU A 501 -14.70 10.65 -12.42
CA GLU A 501 -15.45 10.95 -13.65
C GLU A 501 -16.89 10.46 -13.53
N GLU A 502 -17.74 10.90 -14.44
CA GLU A 502 -19.16 10.51 -14.45
C GLU A 502 -19.80 10.63 -13.06
N THR A 503 -19.42 11.67 -12.31
CA THR A 503 -19.80 11.78 -10.90
C THR A 503 -20.98 12.73 -10.75
N ALA A 504 -21.97 12.31 -9.96
CA ALA A 504 -23.06 13.16 -9.51
C ALA A 504 -23.09 13.19 -7.99
N LEU A 505 -22.95 14.39 -7.42
CA LEU A 505 -22.89 14.57 -5.97
C LEU A 505 -23.62 15.83 -5.51
N ARG A 506 -24.09 15.79 -4.26
CA ARG A 506 -24.69 16.92 -3.57
C ARG A 506 -23.79 17.38 -2.43
N VAL A 507 -23.32 18.62 -2.46
CA VAL A 507 -22.43 19.14 -1.43
C VAL A 507 -23.20 19.47 -0.15
N THR A 508 -24.30 20.24 -0.28
CA THR A 508 -25.21 20.59 0.82
C THR A 508 -26.65 20.35 0.41
N LYS A 509 -27.59 20.39 1.37
CA LYS A 509 -29.02 20.21 1.08
C LYS A 509 -29.62 21.37 0.29
N SER A 510 -29.10 22.58 0.46
CA SER A 510 -29.57 23.80 -0.20
C SER A 510 -29.08 23.93 -1.64
N LEU A 511 -27.87 23.43 -1.94
CA LEU A 511 -27.29 23.54 -3.26
C LEU A 511 -27.84 22.50 -4.23
N PRO A 512 -28.00 22.84 -5.52
CA PRO A 512 -28.29 21.88 -6.56
C PRO A 512 -27.19 20.80 -6.62
N MET A 513 -27.54 19.68 -7.27
CA MET A 513 -26.57 18.59 -7.48
C MET A 513 -25.54 19.00 -8.54
N ILE A 514 -24.27 18.71 -8.25
CA ILE A 514 -23.22 18.73 -9.27
C ILE A 514 -23.37 17.48 -10.12
N THR A 515 -23.41 17.67 -11.43
CA THR A 515 -23.58 16.59 -12.41
C THR A 515 -22.42 16.58 -13.39
N GLN A 516 -22.16 15.41 -14.00
CA GLN A 516 -21.05 15.17 -14.94
C GLN A 516 -19.67 15.60 -14.39
N ALA A 517 -19.53 15.54 -13.07
CA ALA A 517 -18.32 15.98 -12.41
C ALA A 517 -17.14 15.08 -12.79
N ARG A 518 -16.04 15.73 -13.12
CA ARG A 518 -14.71 15.14 -13.33
C ARG A 518 -13.71 15.95 -12.55
N GLY A 519 -12.67 15.29 -12.02
CA GLY A 519 -11.67 16.01 -11.26
C GLY A 519 -10.70 15.06 -10.56
N GLN A 520 -10.01 15.62 -9.59
CA GLN A 520 -9.05 14.90 -8.77
C GLN A 520 -9.35 15.14 -7.30
N PHE A 521 -9.11 14.12 -6.52
CA PHE A 521 -9.24 14.13 -5.07
C PHE A 521 -7.93 13.69 -4.44
N SER A 522 -7.53 14.34 -3.37
CA SER A 522 -6.43 13.93 -2.53
C SER A 522 -6.75 14.16 -1.06
N SER A 523 -6.42 13.20 -0.25
CA SER A 523 -6.53 13.30 1.21
C SER A 523 -5.29 12.71 1.84
N ASN A 524 -4.71 13.40 2.78
CA ASN A 524 -3.66 12.87 3.65
C ASN A 524 -4.12 12.96 5.12
N SER A 525 -3.25 12.64 6.04
CA SER A 525 -3.57 12.61 7.48
C SER A 525 -4.22 13.87 8.02
N ASN A 526 -3.91 15.02 7.44
CA ASN A 526 -4.32 16.33 7.96
C ASN A 526 -5.10 17.18 6.96
N ARG A 527 -5.03 16.88 5.67
CA ARG A 527 -5.58 17.74 4.63
C ARG A 527 -6.42 16.92 3.65
N LEU A 528 -7.52 17.54 3.18
CA LEU A 528 -8.33 17.03 2.08
C LEU A 528 -8.40 18.10 1.00
N ALA A 529 -8.22 17.72 -0.25
CA ALA A 529 -8.37 18.63 -1.38
C ALA A 529 -9.06 17.91 -2.54
N THR A 530 -9.91 18.64 -3.25
CA THR A 530 -10.48 18.19 -4.52
C THR A 530 -10.54 19.37 -5.49
N ASN A 531 -10.31 19.08 -6.75
CA ASN A 531 -10.52 20.01 -7.85
C ASN A 531 -11.53 19.43 -8.82
N LEU A 532 -12.27 20.28 -9.46
CA LEU A 532 -13.28 19.96 -10.46
C LEU A 532 -12.77 20.43 -11.83
N SER A 533 -12.36 19.50 -12.67
CA SER A 533 -11.90 19.84 -14.04
C SER A 533 -13.06 19.95 -15.02
N ALA A 534 -14.21 19.38 -14.71
CA ALA A 534 -15.49 19.57 -15.39
C ALA A 534 -16.64 19.32 -14.42
N GLY A 535 -17.70 20.06 -14.55
CA GLY A 535 -18.90 19.85 -13.74
C GLY A 535 -19.95 20.93 -13.95
N PHE A 536 -21.19 20.55 -13.75
CA PHE A 536 -22.33 21.45 -13.96
C PHE A 536 -23.25 21.48 -12.74
N MET A 537 -23.78 22.66 -12.46
CA MET A 537 -24.88 22.85 -11.52
C MET A 537 -26.08 23.41 -12.24
N THR A 538 -27.28 22.96 -11.87
CA THR A 538 -28.52 23.42 -12.50
C THR A 538 -29.50 23.86 -11.41
N ALA A 539 -29.80 25.14 -11.36
CA ALA A 539 -30.90 25.65 -10.51
C ALA A 539 -32.25 25.29 -11.11
N SER A 540 -33.30 25.33 -10.29
CA SER A 540 -34.66 25.01 -10.76
C SER A 540 -35.10 26.00 -11.85
N GLY A 541 -35.47 25.46 -13.02
CA GLY A 541 -35.89 26.28 -14.16
C GLY A 541 -34.78 26.92 -15.00
N ALA A 542 -33.48 26.70 -14.64
CA ALA A 542 -32.33 27.21 -15.36
C ALA A 542 -31.63 26.15 -16.20
N ARG A 543 -30.75 26.55 -17.13
CA ARG A 543 -29.84 25.67 -17.85
C ARG A 543 -28.62 25.31 -17.00
N PRO A 544 -27.87 24.28 -17.36
CA PRO A 544 -26.64 23.89 -16.66
C PRO A 544 -25.59 25.02 -16.71
N VAL A 545 -25.08 25.35 -15.54
CA VAL A 545 -23.98 26.31 -15.35
C VAL A 545 -22.67 25.52 -15.18
N ASP A 546 -21.65 25.88 -15.90
CA ASP A 546 -20.33 25.28 -15.79
C ASP A 546 -19.62 25.78 -14.53
N ILE A 547 -19.18 24.82 -13.72
CA ILE A 547 -18.40 25.09 -12.50
C ILE A 547 -16.99 24.48 -12.58
N SER A 548 -16.51 24.21 -13.77
CA SER A 548 -15.17 23.68 -14.03
C SER A 548 -14.10 24.64 -13.51
N GLY A 549 -13.02 24.08 -12.95
CA GLY A 549 -11.99 24.88 -12.28
C GLY A 549 -12.19 25.03 -10.75
N THR A 550 -13.37 24.67 -10.23
CA THR A 550 -13.66 24.74 -8.80
C THR A 550 -12.72 23.82 -8.00
N ARG A 551 -12.23 24.35 -6.89
CA ARG A 551 -11.37 23.64 -5.94
C ARG A 551 -11.97 23.74 -4.55
N PHE A 552 -11.87 22.65 -3.80
CA PHE A 552 -12.25 22.61 -2.39
C PHE A 552 -11.13 22.01 -1.55
N VAL A 553 -10.83 22.60 -0.40
CA VAL A 553 -9.78 22.19 0.52
C VAL A 553 -10.29 22.24 1.95
N ILE A 554 -9.99 21.20 2.72
CA ILE A 554 -9.99 21.20 4.17
C ILE A 554 -8.53 21.24 4.60
N PRO A 555 -7.99 22.36 5.08
CA PRO A 555 -6.57 22.51 5.40
C PRO A 555 -6.12 21.60 6.55
N ASP A 556 -6.99 21.43 7.55
CA ASP A 556 -6.75 20.59 8.72
C ASP A 556 -8.00 19.79 9.08
N THR A 557 -7.97 18.49 8.78
CA THR A 557 -9.05 17.55 9.09
C THR A 557 -9.07 17.12 10.56
N LYS A 558 -8.02 17.45 11.35
CA LYS A 558 -7.96 17.16 12.80
C LYS A 558 -8.64 18.22 13.63
N LYS A 559 -8.73 19.44 13.12
CA LYS A 559 -9.46 20.53 13.77
C LYS A 559 -10.95 20.21 13.82
N ILE A 560 -11.56 20.34 14.97
CA ILE A 560 -13.00 20.13 15.17
C ILE A 560 -13.61 21.40 15.80
N PRO A 561 -14.51 22.10 15.10
CA PRO A 561 -14.94 21.89 13.71
C PRO A 561 -13.82 22.19 12.69
N SER A 562 -13.81 21.42 11.59
CA SER A 562 -12.86 21.68 10.49
C SER A 562 -13.25 22.93 9.71
N ASP A 563 -12.28 23.62 9.16
CA ASP A 563 -12.52 24.71 8.23
C ASP A 563 -12.50 24.18 6.79
N GLY A 564 -13.38 24.73 5.96
CA GLY A 564 -13.42 24.46 4.52
C GLY A 564 -13.11 25.72 3.74
N VAL A 565 -12.33 25.59 2.69
CA VAL A 565 -12.05 26.65 1.72
C VAL A 565 -12.41 26.13 0.33
N ALA A 566 -13.27 26.87 -0.35
CA ALA A 566 -13.66 26.57 -1.73
C ALA A 566 -13.32 27.73 -2.65
N ASP A 567 -12.49 27.50 -3.64
CA ASP A 567 -12.28 28.41 -4.76
C ASP A 567 -13.23 27.96 -5.87
N VAL A 568 -14.34 28.65 -6.01
CA VAL A 568 -15.45 28.30 -6.89
C VAL A 568 -15.32 29.07 -8.19
N VAL A 569 -15.34 28.37 -9.30
CA VAL A 569 -15.39 28.94 -10.66
C VAL A 569 -16.79 28.73 -11.21
N VAL A 570 -17.35 29.77 -11.79
CA VAL A 570 -18.69 29.72 -12.38
C VAL A 570 -18.63 30.36 -13.77
N SER A 571 -19.07 29.65 -14.80
CA SER A 571 -19.26 30.22 -16.11
C SER A 571 -20.59 29.80 -16.75
N GLY A 572 -21.27 30.74 -17.36
CA GLY A 572 -22.58 30.52 -17.95
C GLY A 572 -23.34 31.77 -18.32
N GLN A 573 -24.59 31.63 -18.73
CA GLN A 573 -25.42 32.79 -19.01
C GLN A 573 -25.88 33.41 -17.70
N LEU A 574 -25.94 34.70 -17.63
CA LEU A 574 -26.35 35.45 -16.44
C LEU A 574 -27.70 34.98 -15.87
N ALA A 575 -28.67 34.74 -16.73
CA ALA A 575 -29.99 34.24 -16.36
C ALA A 575 -29.96 32.88 -15.66
N ASP A 576 -28.93 32.04 -15.96
CA ASP A 576 -28.76 30.70 -15.38
C ASP A 576 -27.90 30.73 -14.10
N VAL A 577 -26.96 31.70 -14.02
CA VAL A 577 -26.04 31.86 -12.88
C VAL A 577 -26.74 32.57 -11.70
N LEU A 578 -27.52 33.62 -11.94
CA LEU A 578 -28.21 34.38 -10.89
C LEU A 578 -29.04 33.54 -9.92
N PRO A 579 -29.84 32.55 -10.35
CA PRO A 579 -30.56 31.66 -9.44
C PRO A 579 -29.65 30.83 -8.54
N LEU A 580 -28.45 30.45 -8.99
CA LEU A 580 -27.46 29.75 -8.16
C LEU A 580 -26.88 30.68 -7.08
N VAL A 581 -26.53 31.89 -7.45
CA VAL A 581 -26.00 32.90 -6.51
C VAL A 581 -27.06 33.23 -5.46
N ASP A 582 -28.34 33.36 -5.88
CA ASP A 582 -29.45 33.65 -4.97
C ASP A 582 -29.67 32.53 -3.93
N ILE A 583 -29.53 31.25 -4.34
CA ILE A 583 -29.56 30.13 -3.41
C ILE A 583 -28.44 30.21 -2.37
N ILE A 584 -27.22 30.60 -2.78
CA ILE A 584 -26.06 30.70 -1.89
C ILE A 584 -26.26 31.85 -0.90
N VAL A 585 -26.68 33.03 -1.37
CA VAL A 585 -26.88 34.21 -0.54
C VAL A 585 -28.06 34.02 0.41
N SER A 586 -29.18 33.47 -0.07
CA SER A 586 -30.37 33.24 0.76
C SER A 586 -30.14 32.15 1.82
N SER A 587 -29.17 31.24 1.61
CA SER A 587 -28.80 30.27 2.63
C SER A 587 -28.08 30.84 3.84
N ARG A 588 -27.49 32.04 3.72
CA ARG A 588 -26.82 32.79 4.81
C ARG A 588 -27.80 33.63 5.62
N ASN A 589 -28.67 34.35 4.94
CA ASN A 589 -29.70 35.17 5.57
C ASN A 589 -30.94 35.22 4.67
N SER A 590 -32.06 34.73 5.16
CA SER A 590 -33.32 34.67 4.41
C SER A 590 -33.87 36.04 3.98
N GLU A 591 -33.38 37.10 4.59
CA GLU A 591 -33.80 38.48 4.31
C GLU A 591 -32.94 39.19 3.25
N THR A 592 -31.73 38.67 2.97
CA THR A 592 -30.86 39.26 1.96
C THR A 592 -31.22 38.73 0.59
N LYS A 593 -31.91 39.54 -0.21
CA LYS A 593 -32.17 39.27 -1.64
C LYS A 593 -31.21 40.11 -2.48
N LEU A 594 -30.63 39.45 -3.48
CA LEU A 594 -29.85 40.16 -4.47
C LEU A 594 -30.77 41.02 -5.33
N PRO A 595 -30.33 42.20 -5.78
CA PRO A 595 -31.11 42.99 -6.71
C PRO A 595 -31.35 42.21 -7.99
N LYS A 596 -32.59 42.21 -8.48
CA LYS A 596 -32.91 41.62 -9.78
C LYS A 596 -32.17 42.42 -10.85
N ILE A 597 -31.26 41.79 -11.53
CA ILE A 597 -30.55 42.40 -12.67
C ILE A 597 -31.23 41.85 -13.92
N PRO A 598 -32.12 42.63 -14.55
CA PRO A 598 -32.73 42.20 -15.78
C PRO A 598 -31.72 42.33 -16.91
N GLY A 599 -31.46 41.27 -17.61
CA GLY A 599 -30.51 41.29 -18.73
C GLY A 599 -29.97 39.91 -19.09
N VAL A 600 -29.28 39.86 -20.21
CA VAL A 600 -28.54 38.71 -20.70
C VAL A 600 -27.05 39.04 -20.66
N GLY A 601 -26.21 38.00 -20.61
CA GLY A 601 -24.75 38.16 -20.61
C GLY A 601 -24.07 36.85 -20.26
N GLU A 602 -22.78 36.75 -20.55
CA GLU A 602 -21.96 35.63 -20.22
C GLU A 602 -21.17 35.94 -18.94
N VAL A 603 -21.39 35.16 -17.90
CA VAL A 603 -20.75 35.28 -16.59
C VAL A 603 -19.57 34.36 -16.50
N ALA A 604 -18.42 34.87 -16.07
CA ALA A 604 -17.29 34.12 -15.58
C ALA A 604 -16.92 34.65 -14.19
N LEU A 605 -17.13 33.85 -13.16
CA LEU A 605 -16.98 34.25 -11.75
C LEU A 605 -16.04 33.32 -11.03
N THR A 606 -15.14 33.87 -10.24
CA THR A 606 -14.32 33.16 -9.27
C THR A 606 -14.71 33.61 -7.87
N ALA A 607 -14.92 32.67 -6.99
CA ALA A 607 -15.22 32.94 -5.59
C ALA A 607 -14.35 32.14 -4.66
N SER A 608 -13.79 32.78 -3.66
CA SER A 608 -13.16 32.13 -2.51
C SER A 608 -14.14 32.13 -1.35
N VAL A 609 -14.51 30.93 -0.91
CA VAL A 609 -15.50 30.73 0.15
C VAL A 609 -14.81 30.00 1.29
N SER A 610 -14.67 30.68 2.43
CA SER A 610 -14.17 30.05 3.66
C SER A 610 -15.30 29.90 4.68
N PHE A 611 -15.35 28.74 5.34
CA PHE A 611 -16.39 28.45 6.30
C PHE A 611 -15.97 27.38 7.30
N SER A 612 -16.57 27.41 8.49
CA SER A 612 -16.42 26.35 9.49
C SER A 612 -17.50 25.30 9.30
N MET A 613 -17.10 24.01 9.32
CA MET A 613 -17.99 22.86 9.06
C MET A 613 -18.82 22.48 10.31
N VAL A 614 -19.58 23.42 10.83
CA VAL A 614 -20.51 23.22 11.96
C VAL A 614 -21.94 23.06 11.47
N LYS A 615 -22.72 22.31 12.22
CA LYS A 615 -24.15 22.19 11.94
C LYS A 615 -24.81 23.54 12.25
N ASN A 616 -25.46 24.16 11.26
CA ASN A 616 -26.09 25.49 11.31
C ASN A 616 -25.10 26.67 11.47
N GLY A 617 -23.85 26.53 11.01
CA GLY A 617 -22.82 27.56 11.09
C GLY A 617 -22.86 28.60 9.98
N GLY A 618 -24.02 29.08 9.58
CA GLY A 618 -24.17 30.08 8.51
C GLY A 618 -23.41 31.41 8.77
N ASP A 619 -23.24 31.78 10.03
CA ASP A 619 -22.57 33.04 10.41
C ASP A 619 -21.04 33.01 10.23
N SER A 620 -20.46 31.86 9.99
CA SER A 620 -19.00 31.69 9.81
C SER A 620 -18.55 31.66 8.35
N VAL A 621 -19.46 31.89 7.40
CA VAL A 621 -19.15 31.84 5.97
C VAL A 621 -18.65 33.19 5.49
N GLU A 622 -17.42 33.22 5.03
CA GLU A 622 -16.84 34.39 4.34
C GLU A 622 -16.76 34.08 2.84
N ILE A 623 -17.23 34.99 2.02
CA ILE A 623 -17.23 34.88 0.56
C ILE A 623 -16.52 36.07 -0.02
N PHE A 624 -15.49 35.81 -0.78
CA PHE A 624 -14.87 36.78 -1.69
C PHE A 624 -15.11 36.24 -3.09
N ALA A 625 -15.62 37.07 -3.97
CA ALA A 625 -15.82 36.66 -5.35
C ALA A 625 -15.43 37.78 -6.31
N GLU A 626 -14.83 37.40 -7.38
CA GLU A 626 -14.43 38.28 -8.47
C GLU A 626 -14.78 37.62 -9.80
N GLY A 627 -15.12 38.44 -10.76
CA GLY A 627 -15.44 37.92 -12.08
C GLY A 627 -15.98 38.96 -13.04
N ASP A 628 -16.39 38.47 -14.16
CA ASP A 628 -16.81 39.27 -15.30
C ASP A 628 -18.19 38.82 -15.79
N VAL A 629 -18.96 39.78 -16.25
CA VAL A 629 -20.13 39.57 -17.12
C VAL A 629 -19.77 40.15 -18.49
N LYS A 630 -19.72 39.30 -19.49
CA LYS A 630 -19.44 39.69 -20.88
C LYS A 630 -20.76 39.83 -21.65
N ASN A 631 -20.74 40.70 -22.64
CA ASN A 631 -21.89 40.93 -23.53
C ASN A 631 -23.20 41.14 -22.74
N PHE A 632 -23.08 41.94 -21.69
CA PHE A 632 -24.29 42.30 -20.92
C PHE A 632 -25.21 43.19 -21.75
N GLU A 633 -26.46 42.82 -21.82
CA GLU A 633 -27.55 43.63 -22.44
C GLU A 633 -28.79 43.51 -21.58
N GLY A 634 -29.30 44.65 -21.20
CA GLY A 634 -30.48 44.73 -20.36
C GLY A 634 -31.24 46.03 -20.54
N GLU A 635 -32.52 46.08 -20.13
CA GLU A 635 -33.31 47.32 -20.17
C GLU A 635 -33.20 48.06 -18.85
N PHE A 636 -33.04 49.38 -18.92
CA PHE A 636 -32.98 50.26 -17.76
C PHE A 636 -34.40 50.64 -17.30
N GLY A 637 -34.86 49.95 -16.28
CA GLY A 637 -36.18 50.23 -15.71
C GLY A 637 -37.30 50.16 -16.76
N ASP A 638 -38.27 51.03 -16.65
CA ASP A 638 -39.40 51.12 -17.60
C ASP A 638 -39.13 52.17 -18.71
N THR A 639 -37.90 52.63 -18.88
CA THR A 639 -37.53 53.65 -19.85
C THR A 639 -37.40 53.16 -21.28
N GLY A 640 -37.31 51.84 -21.47
CA GLY A 640 -36.98 51.22 -22.75
C GLY A 640 -35.55 51.52 -23.24
N ALA A 641 -34.72 52.19 -22.44
CA ALA A 641 -33.32 52.45 -22.77
C ALA A 641 -32.52 51.15 -22.58
N VAL A 642 -31.70 50.83 -23.55
CA VAL A 642 -30.86 49.62 -23.53
C VAL A 642 -29.51 49.93 -22.91
N ILE A 643 -29.17 49.19 -21.88
CA ILE A 643 -27.82 49.17 -21.30
C ILE A 643 -27.10 47.99 -21.92
N SER A 644 -26.01 48.23 -22.57
CA SER A 644 -25.12 47.17 -23.05
C SER A 644 -23.71 47.37 -22.53
N SER A 645 -23.04 46.29 -22.18
CA SER A 645 -21.65 46.30 -21.71
C SER A 645 -20.94 45.06 -22.20
N ASP A 646 -19.80 45.26 -22.80
CA ASP A 646 -18.95 44.14 -23.20
C ASP A 646 -18.39 43.43 -21.98
N LEU A 647 -18.15 44.19 -20.87
CA LEU A 647 -17.53 43.64 -19.65
C LEU A 647 -18.03 44.38 -18.42
N VAL A 648 -18.64 43.66 -17.49
CA VAL A 648 -18.95 44.10 -16.12
C VAL A 648 -18.13 43.28 -15.16
N GLN A 649 -17.26 43.90 -14.39
CA GLN A 649 -16.49 43.27 -13.34
C GLN A 649 -17.30 43.18 -12.06
N ILE A 650 -17.24 42.05 -11.40
CA ILE A 650 -17.90 41.78 -10.13
C ILE A 650 -16.85 41.55 -9.07
N ALA A 651 -16.88 42.32 -7.98
CA ALA A 651 -16.11 42.06 -6.79
C ALA A 651 -17.07 41.97 -5.59
N LEU A 652 -17.02 40.83 -4.91
CA LEU A 652 -17.83 40.54 -3.73
C LEU A 652 -16.91 40.26 -2.55
N SER A 653 -17.13 40.97 -1.48
CA SER A 653 -16.53 40.68 -0.17
C SER A 653 -17.63 40.37 0.85
N PRO A 654 -17.31 39.88 2.04
CA PRO A 654 -18.31 39.65 3.09
C PRO A 654 -19.11 40.90 3.49
N LYS A 655 -18.55 42.08 3.22
CA LYS A 655 -19.13 43.38 3.63
C LYS A 655 -19.74 44.14 2.46
N GLN A 656 -19.40 43.85 1.21
CA GLN A 656 -19.72 44.70 0.09
C GLN A 656 -19.78 43.90 -1.23
N LEU A 657 -20.81 44.19 -2.03
CA LEU A 657 -20.86 43.86 -3.45
C LEU A 657 -20.45 45.09 -4.24
N GLU A 658 -19.51 44.90 -5.14
CA GLU A 658 -19.08 45.93 -6.08
C GLU A 658 -19.23 45.41 -7.50
N LEU A 659 -19.85 46.21 -8.38
CA LEU A 659 -19.91 45.96 -9.81
C LEU A 659 -19.27 47.12 -10.53
N THR A 660 -18.35 46.85 -11.41
CA THR A 660 -17.67 47.86 -12.21
C THR A 660 -17.68 47.47 -13.69
N GLY A 661 -17.88 48.41 -14.55
CA GLY A 661 -17.88 48.09 -15.96
C GLY A 661 -17.93 49.34 -16.86
N THR A 662 -17.64 49.07 -18.12
CA THR A 662 -17.81 50.04 -19.21
C THR A 662 -18.90 49.52 -20.15
N GLY A 663 -19.69 50.41 -20.66
CA GLY A 663 -20.81 50.01 -21.52
C GLY A 663 -21.37 51.16 -22.34
N ARG A 664 -22.54 50.89 -22.87
CA ARG A 664 -23.33 51.91 -23.57
C ARG A 664 -24.70 51.98 -22.94
N PHE A 665 -25.13 53.19 -22.71
CA PHE A 665 -26.50 53.51 -22.40
C PHE A 665 -27.13 54.05 -23.69
N ASP A 666 -27.94 53.26 -24.36
CA ASP A 666 -28.29 53.42 -25.77
C ASP A 666 -27.05 53.54 -26.67
N GLN A 667 -26.77 54.73 -27.20
CA GLN A 667 -25.59 54.96 -28.03
C GLN A 667 -24.43 55.62 -27.29
N VAL A 668 -24.62 56.03 -26.01
CA VAL A 668 -23.67 56.78 -25.23
C VAL A 668 -22.80 55.87 -24.40
N PRO A 669 -21.50 55.88 -24.54
CA PRO A 669 -20.60 55.07 -23.72
C PRO A 669 -20.64 55.57 -22.27
N PHE A 670 -20.59 54.65 -21.32
CA PHE A 670 -20.46 54.92 -19.89
C PHE A 670 -19.48 53.97 -19.19
N THR A 671 -18.96 54.41 -18.08
CA THR A 671 -18.33 53.60 -17.06
C THR A 671 -19.15 53.70 -15.78
N ALA A 672 -19.44 52.58 -15.11
CA ALA A 672 -20.21 52.59 -13.88
C ALA A 672 -19.58 51.72 -12.80
N LYS A 673 -19.73 52.16 -11.57
CA LYS A 673 -19.40 51.45 -10.34
C LYS A 673 -20.66 51.39 -9.48
N PHE A 674 -21.08 50.20 -9.16
CA PHE A 674 -22.19 49.95 -8.26
C PHE A 674 -21.63 49.31 -6.99
N GLN A 675 -22.03 49.81 -5.83
CA GLN A 675 -21.64 49.29 -4.53
C GLN A 675 -22.86 49.08 -3.65
N LYS A 676 -22.98 47.92 -3.01
CA LYS A 676 -24.01 47.62 -2.02
C LYS A 676 -23.34 47.02 -0.79
N GLY A 677 -23.51 47.65 0.36
CA GLY A 677 -23.15 47.07 1.63
C GLY A 677 -23.97 45.82 1.94
N LEU A 678 -23.30 44.77 2.45
CA LEU A 678 -23.90 43.49 2.78
C LEU A 678 -23.82 43.26 4.30
N GLY A 679 -24.79 42.60 4.85
CA GLY A 679 -24.89 42.27 6.28
C GLY A 679 -26.11 42.90 6.93
N PRO A 680 -26.46 42.47 8.12
CA PRO A 680 -27.69 42.94 8.81
C PRO A 680 -27.73 44.47 9.03
N ASP A 681 -26.57 45.04 9.37
CA ASP A 681 -26.43 46.49 9.61
C ASP A 681 -26.42 47.33 8.33
N GLN A 682 -26.38 46.71 7.18
CA GLN A 682 -26.32 47.32 5.85
C GLN A 682 -27.60 47.14 5.02
N ALA A 683 -28.63 46.51 5.59
CA ALA A 683 -29.88 46.22 4.89
C ALA A 683 -30.58 47.49 4.40
N ASP A 684 -30.63 48.50 5.27
CA ASP A 684 -31.29 49.81 5.00
C ASP A 684 -30.36 50.84 4.35
N VAL A 685 -29.07 50.56 4.25
CA VAL A 685 -28.12 51.46 3.58
C VAL A 685 -28.33 51.39 2.07
N PRO A 686 -28.58 52.49 1.38
CA PRO A 686 -28.76 52.52 -0.07
C PRO A 686 -27.53 51.92 -0.80
N ALA A 687 -27.78 51.29 -1.94
CA ALA A 687 -26.68 51.00 -2.86
C ALA A 687 -26.22 52.31 -3.55
N LEU A 688 -24.95 52.36 -3.82
CA LEU A 688 -24.32 53.50 -4.50
C LEU A 688 -23.98 53.08 -5.94
N LEU A 689 -24.42 53.88 -6.88
CA LEU A 689 -24.01 53.79 -8.28
C LEU A 689 -23.27 55.09 -8.64
N GLU A 690 -22.01 54.88 -9.00
CA GLU A 690 -21.20 55.92 -9.61
C GLU A 690 -21.06 55.62 -11.09
N ALA A 691 -21.40 56.54 -11.98
CA ALA A 691 -21.26 56.30 -13.40
C ALA A 691 -20.62 57.55 -14.08
N GLU A 692 -19.80 57.24 -15.04
CA GLU A 692 -19.22 58.24 -15.94
C GLU A 692 -19.72 57.97 -17.36
N LEU A 693 -20.20 59.01 -18.03
CA LEU A 693 -20.62 58.91 -19.43
C LEU A 693 -20.24 60.17 -20.18
N ASP A 694 -20.18 60.05 -21.50
CA ASP A 694 -19.95 61.18 -22.32
C ASP A 694 -21.23 61.99 -22.54
N LEU A 695 -21.28 63.09 -21.90
CA LEU A 695 -22.38 64.06 -22.05
C LEU A 695 -22.31 64.70 -23.44
N SER A 696 -23.25 64.32 -24.31
CA SER A 696 -23.39 64.88 -25.65
C SER A 696 -24.71 65.55 -25.82
N SER A 697 -24.82 66.36 -26.87
CA SER A 697 -26.08 67.05 -27.22
C SER A 697 -27.23 66.04 -27.40
N GLU A 698 -26.94 64.92 -27.98
CA GLU A 698 -27.93 63.87 -28.28
C GLU A 698 -28.46 63.21 -26.97
N LEU A 699 -27.60 63.01 -26.00
CA LEU A 699 -27.96 62.44 -24.69
C LEU A 699 -28.85 63.48 -23.96
N VAL A 700 -28.46 64.69 -23.91
CA VAL A 700 -29.21 65.74 -23.23
C VAL A 700 -30.57 65.95 -23.90
N SER A 701 -30.65 66.00 -25.24
CA SER A 701 -31.93 66.09 -25.96
C SER A 701 -32.87 64.95 -25.65
N ARG A 702 -32.32 63.70 -25.58
CA ARG A 702 -33.13 62.52 -25.28
C ARG A 702 -33.74 62.55 -23.87
N PHE A 703 -32.95 62.91 -22.85
CA PHE A 703 -33.44 63.03 -21.47
C PHE A 703 -34.25 64.25 -21.17
N THR A 704 -34.00 65.33 -21.86
CA THR A 704 -34.75 66.55 -21.63
C THR A 704 -35.95 66.71 -22.56
N GLY A 705 -35.99 65.95 -23.64
CA GLY A 705 -36.99 66.13 -24.70
C GLY A 705 -36.87 67.45 -25.45
N ALA A 706 -35.82 68.18 -25.25
CA ALA A 706 -35.56 69.46 -25.86
C ALA A 706 -34.61 69.36 -27.06
N GLU A 707 -34.95 70.02 -28.16
CA GLU A 707 -34.05 70.23 -29.28
C GLU A 707 -32.97 71.24 -28.85
N ILE A 708 -31.79 70.67 -28.49
CA ILE A 708 -30.65 71.50 -28.04
C ILE A 708 -29.55 71.55 -29.12
N GLU A 709 -29.92 71.19 -30.32
CA GLU A 709 -29.02 71.21 -31.48
C GLU A 709 -28.54 72.66 -31.72
N GLY A 710 -27.19 72.87 -31.69
CA GLY A 710 -26.58 74.23 -31.74
C GLY A 710 -26.29 74.85 -30.38
N LEU A 711 -26.90 74.36 -29.30
CA LEU A 711 -26.61 74.84 -27.98
C LEU A 711 -25.37 74.18 -27.39
N ILE A 712 -25.27 72.84 -27.65
CA ILE A 712 -24.20 72.01 -27.19
C ILE A 712 -23.57 71.23 -28.38
N SER A 713 -22.28 71.23 -28.46
CA SER A 713 -21.57 70.47 -29.49
C SER A 713 -20.28 69.88 -28.92
N GLY A 714 -19.96 68.70 -29.44
CA GLY A 714 -18.88 67.88 -28.89
C GLY A 714 -19.38 66.97 -27.79
N SER A 715 -18.50 66.38 -27.02
CA SER A 715 -18.79 65.50 -25.87
C SER A 715 -17.89 65.88 -24.70
N SER A 716 -18.39 65.67 -23.50
CA SER A 716 -17.62 65.78 -22.25
C SER A 716 -17.95 64.71 -21.25
N PRO A 717 -16.93 64.20 -20.59
CA PRO A 717 -17.16 63.20 -19.50
C PRO A 717 -18.05 63.81 -18.41
N ALA A 718 -19.04 63.04 -17.98
CA ALA A 718 -19.88 63.41 -16.84
C ALA A 718 -19.89 62.26 -15.81
N GLN A 719 -19.81 62.64 -14.58
CA GLN A 719 -19.86 61.74 -13.45
C GLN A 719 -21.28 61.67 -12.88
N ILE A 720 -21.85 60.52 -12.75
CA ILE A 720 -23.11 60.23 -12.10
C ILE A 720 -22.87 59.50 -10.80
N ILE A 721 -23.40 59.98 -9.71
CA ILE A 721 -23.47 59.30 -8.43
C ILE A 721 -24.94 59.09 -8.09
N ALA A 722 -25.37 57.83 -7.99
CA ALA A 722 -26.74 57.51 -7.65
C ALA A 722 -26.85 56.70 -6.36
N SER A 723 -27.76 57.05 -5.50
CA SER A 723 -28.13 56.35 -4.27
C SER A 723 -29.46 55.63 -4.53
N LEU A 724 -29.38 54.25 -4.38
CA LEU A 724 -30.49 53.37 -4.73
C LEU A 724 -31.04 52.68 -3.46
N PRO A 725 -31.97 53.30 -2.74
CA PRO A 725 -32.58 52.69 -1.55
C PRO A 725 -33.53 51.56 -1.90
N SER A 726 -33.64 50.57 -1.03
CA SER A 726 -34.61 49.49 -1.19
C SER A 726 -36.01 49.99 -0.91
N GLY A 727 -36.86 49.99 -1.94
CA GLY A 727 -38.30 50.36 -1.81
C GLY A 727 -38.63 51.86 -1.75
N ALA A 728 -37.64 52.76 -2.02
CA ALA A 728 -37.81 54.18 -2.13
C ALA A 728 -37.24 54.72 -3.45
N GLU A 729 -37.49 55.99 -3.74
CA GLU A 729 -36.97 56.64 -4.93
C GLU A 729 -35.45 56.72 -4.93
N ALA A 730 -34.85 56.41 -6.04
CA ALA A 730 -33.41 56.59 -6.21
C ALA A 730 -33.08 58.06 -6.40
N SER A 731 -31.97 58.48 -5.79
CA SER A 731 -31.40 59.82 -6.03
C SER A 731 -30.11 59.73 -6.78
N PHE A 732 -29.82 60.69 -7.62
CA PHE A 732 -28.54 60.66 -8.35
C PHE A 732 -27.95 62.07 -8.45
N SER A 733 -26.63 62.14 -8.60
CA SER A 733 -25.91 63.37 -8.96
C SER A 733 -25.05 63.06 -10.19
N LEU A 734 -25.07 64.02 -11.12
CA LEU A 734 -24.20 63.98 -12.30
C LEU A 734 -23.26 65.20 -12.21
N SER A 735 -21.98 64.94 -12.43
CA SER A 735 -20.98 66.04 -12.48
C SER A 735 -20.12 65.93 -13.74
N SER A 736 -19.73 66.98 -14.31
CA SER A 736 -18.84 67.06 -15.45
C SER A 736 -18.03 68.32 -15.43
N ASP A 737 -16.79 68.30 -15.85
CA ASP A 737 -15.96 69.43 -16.05
C ASP A 737 -16.15 70.03 -17.47
N LEU A 738 -16.98 69.42 -18.28
CA LEU A 738 -17.34 69.75 -19.64
C LEU A 738 -16.17 70.07 -20.60
N VAL A 739 -15.00 69.50 -20.33
CA VAL A 739 -13.86 69.58 -21.25
C VAL A 739 -14.17 68.77 -22.49
N GLY A 740 -14.08 69.36 -23.68
CA GLY A 740 -14.50 68.73 -24.91
C GLY A 740 -15.87 69.20 -25.39
N LEU A 741 -16.73 69.67 -24.53
CA LEU A 741 -18.08 70.15 -24.81
C LEU A 741 -18.05 71.67 -24.95
N ARG A 742 -18.44 72.12 -26.10
CA ARG A 742 -18.71 73.59 -26.32
C ARG A 742 -20.16 73.83 -25.95
N VAL A 743 -20.36 74.73 -25.01
CA VAL A 743 -21.68 75.24 -24.69
C VAL A 743 -21.81 76.66 -25.13
N ASN A 744 -22.80 76.91 -25.92
CA ASN A 744 -23.11 78.29 -26.41
C ASN A 744 -24.50 78.68 -25.96
N ALA A 745 -24.62 79.03 -24.71
CA ALA A 745 -25.88 79.57 -24.15
C ALA A 745 -26.00 81.05 -24.50
N LYS A 746 -26.29 81.32 -25.70
CA LYS A 746 -26.48 82.73 -26.16
C LYS A 746 -27.51 83.44 -25.29
N GLN A 747 -28.49 82.74 -24.79
CA GLN A 747 -29.57 83.32 -23.94
C GLN A 747 -29.09 83.77 -22.57
N ILE A 748 -27.96 83.20 -22.10
CA ILE A 748 -27.37 83.54 -20.81
C ILE A 748 -25.98 84.12 -20.97
N ASN A 749 -25.57 84.38 -22.18
CA ASN A 749 -24.28 85.01 -22.55
C ASN A 749 -23.06 84.21 -22.01
N TRP A 750 -23.20 82.99 -21.88
CA TRP A 750 -22.11 82.10 -21.43
C TRP A 750 -21.68 81.16 -22.58
N GLN A 751 -20.42 81.22 -22.88
CA GLN A 751 -19.80 80.32 -23.82
C GLN A 751 -18.68 79.57 -23.16
N LYS A 752 -18.76 78.29 -23.19
CA LYS A 752 -17.69 77.40 -22.73
C LYS A 752 -17.01 76.88 -23.95
N PRO A 753 -15.77 77.30 -24.26
CA PRO A 753 -14.96 76.62 -25.29
C PRO A 753 -14.63 75.23 -24.91
N ALA A 754 -14.54 74.32 -25.86
CA ALA A 754 -14.20 72.92 -25.64
C ALA A 754 -12.91 72.65 -24.81
N LYS A 755 -11.95 73.56 -24.86
CA LYS A 755 -10.66 73.47 -24.15
C LYS A 755 -10.67 74.04 -22.73
N LYS A 756 -11.75 74.72 -22.30
CA LYS A 756 -11.83 75.21 -20.91
C LYS A 756 -12.56 74.19 -20.05
N THR A 757 -12.04 74.02 -18.83
CA THR A 757 -12.72 73.26 -17.80
C THR A 757 -13.92 73.92 -17.26
N ALA A 758 -15.00 73.20 -17.01
CA ALA A 758 -16.16 73.69 -16.29
C ALA A 758 -16.77 72.56 -15.48
N GLN A 759 -17.10 72.76 -14.25
CA GLN A 759 -17.74 71.75 -13.41
C GLN A 759 -19.23 71.76 -13.65
N PHE A 760 -19.75 70.65 -14.12
CA PHE A 760 -21.17 70.43 -14.23
C PHE A 760 -21.59 69.46 -13.12
N ARG A 761 -22.66 69.72 -12.45
CA ARG A 761 -23.27 68.84 -11.45
C ARG A 761 -24.76 68.86 -11.68
N LEU A 762 -25.37 67.69 -11.72
CA LEU A 762 -26.78 67.41 -11.80
C LEU A 762 -27.17 66.52 -10.62
N THR A 763 -28.23 66.90 -9.91
CA THR A 763 -28.86 66.02 -8.89
C THR A 763 -30.30 65.78 -9.31
N GLY A 764 -30.77 64.59 -9.05
CA GLY A 764 -32.09 64.17 -9.44
C GLY A 764 -32.59 62.93 -8.73
N ARG A 765 -33.85 62.60 -8.98
CA ARG A 765 -34.51 61.38 -8.47
C ARG A 765 -34.98 60.55 -9.65
N TYR A 766 -34.95 59.24 -9.46
CA TYR A 766 -35.51 58.29 -10.43
C TYR A 766 -36.64 57.48 -9.79
N ASN A 767 -37.85 57.68 -10.33
CA ASN A 767 -39.05 56.92 -10.00
C ASN A 767 -39.80 56.64 -11.31
N LYS A 768 -39.47 55.62 -12.03
CA LYS A 768 -39.94 55.29 -13.38
C LYS A 768 -39.61 56.34 -14.44
N ARG A 769 -39.27 57.55 -14.05
CA ARG A 769 -38.82 58.65 -14.90
C ARG A 769 -37.66 59.36 -14.21
N VAL A 770 -36.75 59.85 -14.99
CA VAL A 770 -35.68 60.73 -14.50
C VAL A 770 -36.29 62.11 -14.11
N LEU A 771 -36.15 62.44 -12.84
CA LEU A 771 -36.55 63.73 -12.30
C LEU A 771 -35.30 64.45 -11.87
N THR A 772 -35.03 65.61 -12.49
CA THR A 772 -33.91 66.49 -12.12
C THR A 772 -34.30 67.31 -10.90
N ASP A 773 -33.49 67.17 -9.83
CA ASP A 773 -33.71 67.95 -8.64
C ASP A 773 -32.79 69.17 -8.61
N ALA A 774 -31.61 69.02 -8.93
CA ALA A 774 -30.66 70.11 -9.00
C ALA A 774 -29.58 69.91 -10.06
N PHE A 775 -29.15 71.02 -10.57
CA PHE A 775 -28.14 71.00 -11.61
C PHE A 775 -27.16 72.18 -11.34
N SER A 776 -25.86 71.87 -11.39
CA SER A 776 -24.80 72.86 -11.27
C SER A 776 -23.71 72.66 -12.29
N LEU A 777 -23.14 73.74 -12.80
CA LEU A 777 -22.07 73.79 -13.76
C LEU A 777 -20.99 74.74 -13.26
N THR A 778 -19.85 74.30 -12.88
CA THR A 778 -18.69 75.06 -12.41
C THR A 778 -17.44 74.65 -13.17
N GLY A 779 -16.55 75.60 -13.54
CA GLY A 779 -15.30 75.37 -14.25
C GLY A 779 -14.23 74.76 -13.34
N ALA A 780 -13.72 73.68 -13.69
CA ALA A 780 -12.54 73.06 -13.09
C ALA A 780 -11.86 72.11 -14.09
N GLY A 781 -10.60 71.86 -13.92
CA GLY A 781 -9.86 70.92 -14.77
C GLY A 781 -10.42 69.51 -14.72
N LEU A 782 -10.37 68.77 -15.79
CA LEU A 782 -10.73 67.39 -15.87
C LEU A 782 -9.52 66.51 -15.64
N ASN A 783 -9.67 65.57 -14.82
CA ASN A 783 -8.64 64.54 -14.55
C ASN A 783 -9.16 63.17 -14.97
N LEU A 784 -8.91 62.71 -16.21
CA LEU A 784 -9.41 61.47 -16.80
C LEU A 784 -8.24 60.64 -17.33
N GLU A 785 -8.12 59.36 -16.82
CA GLU A 785 -7.01 58.47 -17.16
C GLU A 785 -7.41 57.32 -18.11
N GLY A 786 -8.47 57.35 -18.72
CA GLY A 786 -8.90 56.32 -19.70
C GLY A 786 -9.55 56.89 -20.94
N ALA A 787 -9.35 56.26 -22.09
CA ALA A 787 -9.93 56.65 -23.34
C ALA A 787 -10.35 55.44 -24.15
N VAL A 788 -11.49 55.49 -24.74
CA VAL A 788 -11.96 54.50 -25.71
C VAL A 788 -11.81 55.08 -27.10
N ASP A 789 -11.11 54.39 -27.97
CA ASP A 789 -10.93 54.77 -29.35
C ASP A 789 -11.86 53.92 -30.23
N TYR A 790 -12.67 54.55 -31.00
CA TYR A 790 -13.60 53.99 -31.95
C TYR A 790 -13.13 54.31 -33.38
N ALA A 791 -13.16 53.28 -34.24
CA ALA A 791 -12.92 53.44 -35.66
C ALA A 791 -14.12 54.11 -36.35
N GLU A 792 -13.99 54.52 -37.61
CA GLU A 792 -15.06 54.98 -38.44
C GLU A 792 -16.26 54.04 -38.39
N GLN A 793 -17.48 54.59 -38.33
CA GLN A 793 -18.77 53.89 -38.11
C GLN A 793 -18.98 53.26 -36.74
N GLU A 794 -18.54 53.94 -35.65
CA GLU A 794 -18.82 53.59 -34.24
C GLU A 794 -18.27 52.17 -33.83
N LYS A 795 -17.35 51.61 -34.57
CA LYS A 795 -16.71 50.37 -34.19
C LYS A 795 -15.61 50.62 -33.19
N PHE A 796 -15.53 49.78 -32.20
CA PHE A 796 -14.43 49.78 -31.24
C PHE A 796 -13.08 49.57 -31.91
N LYS A 797 -12.14 50.48 -31.70
CA LYS A 797 -10.81 50.47 -32.29
C LYS A 797 -9.74 50.05 -31.28
N SER A 798 -9.65 50.71 -30.16
CA SER A 798 -8.73 50.40 -29.10
C SER A 798 -9.17 50.93 -27.75
N LEU A 799 -8.76 50.25 -26.71
CA LEU A 799 -8.90 50.68 -25.32
C LEU A 799 -7.49 50.73 -24.70
N SER A 800 -7.07 51.92 -24.34
CA SER A 800 -5.83 52.14 -23.61
C SER A 800 -6.11 52.14 -22.12
N ILE A 801 -5.45 51.29 -21.37
CA ILE A 801 -5.57 51.16 -19.92
C ILE A 801 -4.21 51.57 -19.34
N SER A 802 -4.16 52.75 -18.76
CA SER A 802 -2.92 53.28 -18.14
C SER A 802 -2.66 52.63 -16.79
N LYS A 803 -3.70 52.12 -16.13
CA LYS A 803 -3.61 51.33 -14.90
C LYS A 803 -4.83 50.42 -14.78
N LEU A 804 -4.61 49.14 -14.52
CA LEU A 804 -5.65 48.18 -14.11
C LEU A 804 -5.21 47.52 -12.82
N GLN A 805 -5.89 47.78 -11.74
CA GLN A 805 -5.67 47.15 -10.46
C GLN A 805 -6.94 46.43 -10.04
N VAL A 806 -6.83 45.17 -9.73
CA VAL A 806 -7.92 44.33 -9.25
C VAL A 806 -7.44 43.70 -7.95
N ASP A 807 -7.89 44.16 -6.85
CA ASP A 807 -7.53 43.74 -5.45
C ASP A 807 -6.39 42.72 -5.34
N ASP A 808 -6.73 41.50 -5.06
CA ASP A 808 -5.80 40.36 -4.94
C ASP A 808 -5.66 39.56 -6.24
N ILE A 809 -6.27 40.02 -7.38
CA ILE A 809 -6.14 39.31 -8.66
C ILE A 809 -4.97 39.83 -9.46
N LEU A 810 -4.92 41.13 -9.67
CA LEU A 810 -3.85 41.73 -10.46
C LEU A 810 -3.75 43.24 -10.20
N ASP A 811 -2.58 43.76 -10.42
CA ASP A 811 -2.31 45.18 -10.55
C ASP A 811 -1.48 45.35 -11.80
N VAL A 812 -2.16 45.73 -12.89
CA VAL A 812 -1.55 45.77 -14.22
C VAL A 812 -1.95 47.00 -14.98
N PHE A 813 -1.13 47.39 -15.91
CA PHE A 813 -1.44 48.44 -16.88
C PHE A 813 -1.07 47.96 -18.28
N GLY A 814 -1.84 48.39 -19.26
CA GLY A 814 -1.61 47.89 -20.62
C GLY A 814 -2.58 48.42 -21.64
N GLN A 815 -2.59 47.83 -22.79
CA GLN A 815 -3.50 48.18 -23.87
C GLN A 815 -4.10 46.95 -24.54
N PHE A 816 -5.27 47.12 -25.08
CA PHE A 816 -5.92 46.16 -25.95
C PHE A 816 -6.23 46.81 -27.29
N ASN A 817 -5.79 46.17 -28.35
CA ASN A 817 -6.13 46.52 -29.71
C ASN A 817 -6.50 45.26 -30.48
N PRO A 818 -7.68 45.15 -31.09
CA PRO A 818 -8.11 43.95 -31.80
C PRO A 818 -7.16 43.46 -32.91
N ALA A 819 -6.36 44.39 -33.47
CA ALA A 819 -5.39 44.10 -34.51
C ALA A 819 -4.00 43.71 -33.97
N MET A 820 -3.64 44.17 -32.75
CA MET A 820 -2.32 43.92 -32.14
C MET A 820 -2.34 42.96 -30.95
N GLY A 821 -3.52 42.69 -30.44
CA GLY A 821 -3.64 41.80 -29.24
C GLY A 821 -3.64 42.56 -27.92
N ILE A 822 -3.29 41.87 -26.88
CA ILE A 822 -3.20 42.43 -25.51
C ILE A 822 -1.73 42.54 -25.14
N GLU A 823 -1.36 43.69 -24.61
CA GLU A 823 -0.05 43.95 -24.02
C GLU A 823 -0.20 44.35 -22.57
N ILE A 824 0.37 43.56 -21.64
CA ILE A 824 0.46 43.86 -20.20
C ILE A 824 1.90 44.28 -19.93
N PHE A 825 2.10 45.47 -19.42
CA PHE A 825 3.41 46.09 -19.29
C PHE A 825 4.06 45.87 -17.90
N GLY A 826 3.28 45.52 -16.87
CA GLY A 826 3.77 45.31 -15.53
C GLY A 826 2.68 45.00 -14.52
N GLY A 827 3.11 44.81 -13.24
CA GLY A 827 2.25 44.54 -12.13
C GLY A 827 2.24 43.07 -11.73
N TRP A 828 1.23 42.67 -10.98
CA TRP A 828 1.13 41.32 -10.48
C TRP A 828 -0.23 40.68 -10.82
N VAL A 829 -0.25 39.35 -10.88
CA VAL A 829 -1.45 38.58 -11.17
C VAL A 829 -1.51 37.35 -10.24
N ASN A 830 -2.64 37.14 -9.61
CA ASN A 830 -3.00 35.92 -8.96
C ASN A 830 -3.63 34.98 -9.98
N PHE A 831 -2.82 34.03 -10.47
CA PHE A 831 -3.19 33.17 -11.60
C PHE A 831 -4.41 32.27 -11.33
N PRO A 832 -4.60 31.63 -10.16
CA PRO A 832 -5.83 30.92 -9.84
C PRO A 832 -7.08 31.79 -9.99
N ASN A 833 -6.97 32.98 -9.43
CA ASN A 833 -8.09 33.94 -9.46
C ASN A 833 -8.33 34.48 -10.88
N LEU A 834 -7.25 34.67 -11.62
CA LEU A 834 -7.33 35.10 -13.02
C LEU A 834 -7.88 33.99 -13.91
N MET A 835 -7.33 32.78 -13.84
CA MET A 835 -7.76 31.63 -14.67
C MET A 835 -9.19 31.21 -14.38
N ALA A 836 -9.61 31.32 -13.11
CA ALA A 836 -10.95 31.01 -12.70
C ALA A 836 -11.99 31.96 -13.28
N GLY A 837 -11.58 33.15 -13.69
CA GLY A 837 -12.42 34.09 -14.40
C GLY A 837 -12.36 34.00 -15.91
N MET A 838 -11.47 33.23 -16.46
CA MET A 838 -11.38 33.11 -17.91
C MET A 838 -12.33 32.03 -18.45
N PRO A 839 -13.18 32.33 -19.40
CA PRO A 839 -14.03 31.31 -20.02
C PRO A 839 -13.15 30.27 -20.75
N GLU A 840 -13.49 29.02 -20.63
CA GLU A 840 -12.97 28.00 -21.54
C GLU A 840 -13.43 28.32 -22.98
N THR A 841 -12.55 28.93 -23.77
CA THR A 841 -12.82 29.17 -25.19
C THR A 841 -12.83 27.81 -25.91
N ASN A 842 -13.97 27.43 -26.44
CA ASN A 842 -14.01 26.45 -27.53
C ASN A 842 -13.20 27.03 -28.73
N ALA A 843 -11.97 26.59 -28.85
CA ALA A 843 -10.91 27.16 -29.70
C ALA A 843 -11.16 27.13 -31.22
N ALA A 844 -12.36 26.74 -31.64
CA ALA A 844 -12.59 26.47 -33.06
C ALA A 844 -12.85 27.71 -33.97
N GLN A 845 -13.07 28.87 -33.39
CA GLN A 845 -13.48 30.04 -34.21
C GLN A 845 -12.89 31.41 -33.81
N THR A 846 -11.96 31.50 -32.87
CA THR A 846 -11.32 32.79 -32.56
C THR A 846 -10.01 32.95 -33.31
N ALA A 847 -9.84 34.11 -33.98
CA ALA A 847 -8.56 34.47 -34.60
C ALA A 847 -7.46 34.47 -33.52
N PRO A 848 -6.23 34.04 -33.85
CA PRO A 848 -5.14 34.03 -32.87
C PRO A 848 -4.86 35.45 -32.42
N LEU A 849 -4.88 35.64 -31.06
CA LEU A 849 -4.58 36.88 -30.40
C LEU A 849 -3.18 36.75 -29.77
N ALA A 850 -2.31 37.66 -30.07
CA ALA A 850 -1.03 37.76 -29.41
C ALA A 850 -1.23 38.31 -27.98
N LEU A 851 -0.64 37.64 -26.99
CA LEU A 851 -0.68 38.03 -25.57
C LEU A 851 0.76 38.14 -25.09
N LYS A 852 1.26 39.36 -24.98
CA LYS A 852 2.54 39.62 -24.35
C LYS A 852 2.33 40.00 -22.89
N VAL A 853 2.93 39.22 -22.01
CA VAL A 853 2.76 39.38 -20.59
C VAL A 853 4.12 39.53 -19.92
N ALA A 854 4.27 40.60 -19.18
CA ALA A 854 5.39 40.84 -18.30
C ALA A 854 4.84 41.17 -16.91
N LEU A 855 4.98 40.29 -15.97
CA LEU A 855 4.49 40.43 -14.60
C LEU A 855 5.63 40.28 -13.61
N ASP A 856 5.55 41.01 -12.51
CA ASP A 856 6.52 40.89 -11.43
C ASP A 856 6.28 39.62 -10.63
N GLU A 857 5.01 39.25 -10.41
CA GLU A 857 4.61 38.09 -9.67
C GLU A 857 3.34 37.45 -10.26
N VAL A 858 3.33 36.09 -10.33
CA VAL A 858 2.16 35.29 -10.61
C VAL A 858 1.96 34.34 -9.43
N VAL A 859 0.85 34.46 -8.72
CA VAL A 859 0.51 33.63 -7.59
C VAL A 859 -0.24 32.39 -8.07
N LEU A 860 0.20 31.18 -7.65
CA LEU A 860 -0.36 29.89 -7.99
C LEU A 860 -0.70 29.12 -6.71
N GLY A 861 -1.78 29.52 -6.01
CA GLY A 861 -2.11 28.94 -4.71
C GLY A 861 -1.06 29.26 -3.65
N GLU A 862 -0.48 28.22 -3.07
CA GLU A 862 0.60 28.38 -2.07
C GLU A 862 1.96 28.72 -2.69
N ASN A 863 2.10 28.50 -4.00
CA ASN A 863 3.34 28.77 -4.72
C ASN A 863 3.24 30.08 -5.51
N LYS A 864 4.37 30.70 -5.73
CA LYS A 864 4.49 31.92 -6.50
C LYS A 864 5.45 31.73 -7.67
N LEU A 865 5.09 32.28 -8.81
CA LEU A 865 6.04 32.47 -9.90
C LEU A 865 6.43 33.92 -9.92
N THR A 866 7.70 34.22 -9.73
CA THR A 866 8.24 35.57 -9.82
C THR A 866 9.04 35.75 -11.12
N GLU A 867 9.20 36.99 -11.56
CA GLU A 867 9.89 37.32 -12.82
C GLU A 867 9.26 36.60 -14.03
N PHE A 868 7.94 36.52 -14.04
CA PHE A 868 7.21 35.85 -15.11
C PHE A 868 7.26 36.63 -16.42
N ARG A 869 7.67 35.94 -17.49
CA ARG A 869 7.70 36.48 -18.84
C ARG A 869 7.13 35.44 -19.80
N ALA A 870 6.15 35.85 -20.57
CA ALA A 870 5.49 34.95 -21.53
C ALA A 870 5.20 35.66 -22.86
N ASP A 871 5.36 34.98 -23.94
CA ASP A 871 4.97 35.36 -25.30
C ASP A 871 4.06 34.27 -25.86
N LEU A 872 2.77 34.50 -25.73
CA LEU A 872 1.77 33.47 -25.96
C LEU A 872 0.86 33.86 -27.14
N ILE A 873 0.32 32.79 -27.75
CA ILE A 873 -0.71 32.87 -28.78
C ILE A 873 -1.95 32.17 -28.24
N SER A 874 -3.09 32.88 -28.29
CA SER A 874 -4.31 32.41 -27.63
C SER A 874 -5.09 31.33 -28.41
N ALA A 875 -4.94 31.23 -29.69
CA ALA A 875 -5.73 30.34 -30.54
C ALA A 875 -4.88 29.60 -31.59
N PRO A 876 -5.24 28.36 -31.99
CA PRO A 876 -6.41 27.59 -31.54
C PRO A 876 -6.28 27.06 -30.11
N GLN A 877 -5.09 27.12 -29.55
CA GLN A 877 -4.79 26.76 -28.16
C GLN A 877 -3.71 27.69 -27.63
N LEU A 878 -3.78 27.94 -26.33
CA LEU A 878 -2.75 28.71 -25.66
C LEU A 878 -1.40 27.98 -25.82
N SER A 879 -0.47 28.65 -26.51
CA SER A 879 0.83 28.08 -26.83
C SER A 879 1.92 29.12 -26.76
N GLY A 880 3.13 28.70 -26.46
CA GLY A 880 4.30 29.56 -26.38
C GLY A 880 5.13 29.31 -25.12
N PRO A 881 6.33 29.86 -25.09
CA PRO A 881 7.24 29.73 -23.96
C PRO A 881 6.87 30.70 -22.84
N PHE A 882 7.17 30.25 -21.61
CA PHE A 882 7.28 31.13 -20.46
C PHE A 882 8.45 30.71 -19.56
N SER A 883 8.92 31.66 -18.80
CA SER A 883 9.95 31.41 -17.79
C SER A 883 9.58 32.10 -16.49
N ALA A 884 9.98 31.52 -15.38
CA ALA A 884 9.72 32.08 -14.06
C ALA A 884 10.65 31.46 -13.01
N LYS A 885 10.64 32.01 -11.81
CA LYS A 885 11.23 31.40 -10.62
C LYS A 885 10.13 30.91 -9.69
N VAL A 886 10.13 29.64 -9.34
CA VAL A 886 9.18 29.08 -8.38
C VAL A 886 9.60 29.47 -6.96
N ASN A 887 8.68 30.15 -6.24
CA ASN A 887 8.88 30.67 -4.88
C ASN A 887 10.16 31.52 -4.74
N GLY A 888 10.60 32.17 -5.82
CA GLY A 888 11.83 32.98 -5.84
C GLY A 888 13.14 32.15 -5.78
N VAL A 889 13.07 30.82 -5.74
CA VAL A 889 14.21 29.96 -5.40
C VAL A 889 14.74 29.18 -6.58
N ALA A 890 13.83 28.57 -7.40
CA ALA A 890 14.22 27.66 -8.46
C ALA A 890 13.74 28.16 -9.84
N GLN A 891 14.66 28.34 -10.76
CA GLN A 891 14.36 28.69 -12.14
C GLN A 891 13.66 27.51 -12.83
N VAL A 892 12.53 27.82 -13.47
CA VAL A 892 11.84 26.91 -14.38
C VAL A 892 11.71 27.58 -15.74
N VAL A 893 11.87 26.76 -16.78
CA VAL A 893 11.52 27.10 -18.14
C VAL A 893 10.44 26.13 -18.59
N ALA A 894 9.37 26.68 -19.12
CA ALA A 894 8.25 25.87 -19.52
C ALA A 894 7.77 26.26 -20.92
N VAL A 895 7.18 25.30 -21.59
CA VAL A 895 6.61 25.48 -22.92
C VAL A 895 5.19 24.91 -22.91
N LEU A 896 4.25 25.76 -23.28
CA LEU A 896 2.90 25.37 -23.61
C LEU A 896 2.87 24.96 -25.09
N SER A 897 2.49 23.74 -25.36
CA SER A 897 2.48 23.21 -26.73
C SER A 897 1.11 22.62 -27.08
N PRO A 898 0.61 22.85 -28.30
CA PRO A 898 -0.62 22.22 -28.74
C PRO A 898 -0.44 20.72 -28.93
N LEU A 899 -1.32 19.94 -28.35
CA LEU A 899 -1.34 18.49 -28.52
C LEU A 899 -2.78 18.00 -28.63
N ASN A 900 -3.16 17.45 -29.79
CA ASN A 900 -4.48 16.86 -30.05
C ASN A 900 -5.67 17.76 -29.65
N GLY A 901 -5.58 19.03 -29.97
CA GLY A 901 -6.65 20.00 -29.65
C GLY A 901 -6.58 20.56 -28.22
N ARG A 902 -5.52 20.28 -27.45
CA ARG A 902 -5.30 20.74 -26.08
C ARG A 902 -3.89 21.27 -25.87
N THR A 903 -3.62 21.81 -24.73
CA THR A 903 -2.29 22.32 -24.37
C THR A 903 -1.57 21.31 -23.46
N ALA A 904 -0.41 20.87 -23.91
CA ALA A 904 0.56 20.13 -23.10
C ALA A 904 1.52 21.12 -22.44
N LEU A 905 2.02 20.79 -21.26
CA LEU A 905 2.99 21.58 -20.50
C LEU A 905 4.25 20.74 -20.27
N GLU A 906 5.36 21.24 -20.76
CA GLU A 906 6.68 20.74 -20.39
C GLU A 906 7.35 21.76 -19.47
N VAL A 907 7.77 21.33 -18.27
CA VAL A 907 8.52 22.14 -17.31
C VAL A 907 9.87 21.52 -17.07
N THR A 908 10.91 22.30 -17.20
CA THR A 908 12.28 21.90 -16.92
C THR A 908 12.91 22.78 -15.87
N SER A 909 13.74 22.21 -15.04
CA SER A 909 14.54 22.92 -14.06
C SER A 909 15.90 22.27 -13.86
N GLU A 910 16.94 23.06 -13.90
CA GLU A 910 18.31 22.67 -13.53
C GLU A 910 18.52 22.61 -12.02
N GLN A 911 17.49 22.92 -11.24
CA GLN A 911 17.55 23.04 -9.79
C GLN A 911 16.49 22.17 -9.11
N ALA A 912 16.37 20.91 -9.55
CA ALA A 912 15.32 19.98 -9.12
C ALA A 912 15.18 19.86 -7.60
N GLY A 913 16.31 19.73 -6.90
CA GLY A 913 16.27 19.64 -5.44
C GLY A 913 15.70 20.88 -4.77
N ARG A 914 16.11 22.08 -5.20
CA ARG A 914 15.57 23.33 -4.69
C ARG A 914 14.07 23.48 -5.04
N LEU A 915 13.68 23.08 -6.23
CA LEU A 915 12.30 23.12 -6.67
C LEU A 915 11.42 22.25 -5.78
N LEU A 916 11.79 20.98 -5.61
CA LEU A 916 11.03 20.02 -4.81
C LEU A 916 10.94 20.42 -3.34
N THR A 917 11.99 21.00 -2.80
CA THR A 917 11.98 21.52 -1.43
C THR A 917 11.08 22.77 -1.33
N SER A 918 11.13 23.65 -2.33
CA SER A 918 10.35 24.89 -2.31
C SER A 918 8.85 24.67 -2.42
N VAL A 919 8.41 23.59 -3.08
CA VAL A 919 7.00 23.20 -3.20
C VAL A 919 6.55 22.20 -2.11
N GLY A 920 7.41 21.90 -1.13
CA GLY A 920 7.07 21.02 -0.02
C GLY A 920 7.03 19.52 -0.35
N ALA A 921 7.41 19.13 -1.57
CA ALA A 921 7.41 17.73 -2.00
C ALA A 921 8.49 16.87 -1.31
N LEU A 922 9.60 17.48 -0.92
CA LEU A 922 10.69 16.85 -0.17
C LEU A 922 11.19 17.78 0.94
N GLN A 923 11.49 17.24 2.10
CA GLN A 923 11.97 18.04 3.23
C GLN A 923 13.39 18.61 3.04
N SER A 924 14.24 17.93 2.26
CA SER A 924 15.57 18.42 1.91
C SER A 924 16.11 17.73 0.66
N ALA A 925 16.23 18.47 -0.41
CA ALA A 925 16.81 17.99 -1.65
C ALA A 925 17.71 19.08 -2.25
N THR A 926 18.83 18.67 -2.87
CA THR A 926 19.79 19.62 -3.49
C THR A 926 20.26 19.08 -4.86
N GLY A 927 20.55 20.02 -5.76
CA GLY A 927 21.06 19.71 -7.10
C GLY A 927 19.98 19.07 -7.99
N GLY A 928 20.45 18.52 -9.09
CA GLY A 928 19.65 17.73 -10.02
C GLY A 928 18.81 18.54 -11.01
N GLN A 929 18.35 17.81 -12.01
CA GLN A 929 17.47 18.31 -13.07
C GLN A 929 16.10 17.68 -12.89
N LEU A 930 15.08 18.45 -13.14
CA LEU A 930 13.70 18.00 -13.16
C LEU A 930 13.12 18.29 -14.55
N LYS A 931 12.43 17.31 -15.07
CA LYS A 931 11.58 17.45 -16.24
C LYS A 931 10.18 16.91 -15.88
N LEU A 932 9.20 17.79 -15.93
CA LEU A 932 7.79 17.44 -15.78
C LEU A 932 7.12 17.62 -17.14
N ASN A 933 6.58 16.55 -17.67
CA ASN A 933 5.75 16.57 -18.86
C ASN A 933 4.31 16.28 -18.42
N LEU A 934 3.44 17.24 -18.63
CA LEU A 934 1.99 17.09 -18.45
C LEU A 934 1.36 17.02 -19.83
N THR A 935 0.85 15.88 -20.20
CA THR A 935 0.20 15.65 -21.48
C THR A 935 -1.29 15.39 -21.28
N PRO A 936 -2.15 16.14 -21.96
CA PRO A 936 -3.59 15.92 -21.87
C PRO A 936 -3.97 14.53 -22.40
N THR A 937 -4.80 13.80 -21.66
CA THR A 937 -5.34 12.51 -22.10
C THR A 937 -6.47 12.71 -23.13
N GLN A 938 -7.06 11.64 -23.63
CA GLN A 938 -8.23 11.76 -24.51
C GLN A 938 -9.47 12.29 -23.77
N GLN A 939 -9.49 12.21 -22.45
CA GLN A 939 -10.59 12.69 -21.62
C GLN A 939 -10.38 14.14 -21.20
N MET A 940 -11.48 14.92 -21.19
CA MET A 940 -11.41 16.34 -20.85
C MET A 940 -11.08 16.51 -19.35
N GLY A 941 -10.05 17.28 -19.04
CA GLY A 941 -9.62 17.52 -17.66
C GLY A 941 -8.62 16.54 -17.10
N GLU A 942 -8.32 15.45 -17.79
CA GLU A 942 -7.27 14.56 -17.37
C GLU A 942 -5.95 14.90 -18.06
N THR A 943 -4.88 14.85 -17.30
CA THR A 943 -3.50 14.96 -17.79
C THR A 943 -2.66 13.82 -17.26
N ASP A 944 -1.94 13.20 -18.15
CA ASP A 944 -0.87 12.29 -17.77
C ASP A 944 0.34 13.11 -17.38
N GLY A 945 0.86 12.86 -16.18
CA GLY A 945 2.06 13.52 -15.68
C GLY A 945 3.25 12.58 -15.66
N LEU A 946 4.30 12.91 -16.41
CA LEU A 946 5.59 12.25 -16.27
C LEU A 946 6.56 13.21 -15.60
N LEU A 947 6.96 12.85 -14.38
CA LEU A 947 7.98 13.57 -13.64
C LEU A 947 9.29 12.78 -13.67
N GLU A 948 10.27 13.33 -14.38
CA GLU A 948 11.64 12.82 -14.37
C GLU A 948 12.51 13.71 -13.47
N ILE A 949 13.17 13.08 -12.54
CA ILE A 949 14.12 13.75 -11.67
C ILE A 949 15.48 13.06 -11.81
N ARG A 950 16.51 13.81 -12.14
CA ARG A 950 17.86 13.27 -12.31
C ARG A 950 18.83 14.00 -11.38
N ASN A 951 19.76 13.25 -10.81
CA ASN A 951 20.89 13.79 -10.02
C ASN A 951 20.47 14.65 -8.81
N VAL A 952 19.31 14.40 -8.24
CA VAL A 952 18.86 15.05 -6.99
C VAL A 952 19.48 14.36 -5.78
N LYS A 953 20.00 15.12 -4.87
CA LYS A 953 20.53 14.65 -3.60
C LYS A 953 19.53 14.96 -2.50
N VAL A 954 18.94 13.91 -1.93
CA VAL A 954 17.95 14.03 -0.84
C VAL A 954 18.64 13.69 0.48
N GLN A 955 18.56 14.59 1.46
CA GLN A 955 19.10 14.37 2.81
C GLN A 955 17.93 14.08 3.76
N LYS A 956 18.07 13.08 4.63
CA LYS A 956 17.09 12.67 5.64
C LYS A 956 15.78 12.07 5.07
N ALA A 957 15.89 11.23 4.06
CA ALA A 957 14.74 10.47 3.56
C ALA A 957 14.98 8.95 3.75
N PRO A 958 14.77 8.38 4.95
CA PRO A 958 15.01 6.95 5.20
C PRO A 958 14.21 6.05 4.26
N VAL A 959 12.99 6.43 3.93
CA VAL A 959 12.06 5.67 3.06
C VAL A 959 12.56 5.58 1.61
N PHE A 960 13.22 6.63 1.08
CA PHE A 960 13.76 6.61 -0.30
C PHE A 960 15.06 5.83 -0.43
N ALA A 961 15.91 5.84 0.60
CA ALA A 961 17.16 5.08 0.59
C ALA A 961 16.89 3.56 0.63
N GLU A 962 15.87 3.14 1.35
CA GLU A 962 15.46 1.74 1.44
C GLU A 962 14.74 1.25 0.17
N LEU A 963 13.93 2.11 -0.48
CA LEU A 963 13.30 1.81 -1.76
C LEU A 963 14.32 1.67 -2.90
N LEU A 964 15.35 2.51 -2.92
CA LEU A 964 16.45 2.43 -3.89
C LEU A 964 17.34 1.19 -3.68
N ASN A 965 17.55 0.78 -2.42
CA ASN A 965 18.25 -0.47 -2.12
C ASN A 965 17.43 -1.71 -2.54
N ALA A 966 16.11 -1.69 -2.37
CA ALA A 966 15.24 -2.77 -2.83
C ALA A 966 15.16 -2.86 -4.37
N ILE A 967 15.19 -1.72 -5.06
CA ILE A 967 15.16 -1.66 -6.54
C ILE A 967 16.53 -2.03 -7.14
N SER A 968 17.64 -1.72 -6.47
CA SER A 968 18.99 -1.99 -6.97
C SER A 968 19.38 -3.49 -6.92
N ILE A 969 18.58 -4.33 -6.27
CA ILE A 969 18.85 -5.78 -6.14
C ILE A 969 18.13 -6.59 -7.23
N VAL A 970 17.23 -5.96 -8.01
CA VAL A 970 16.46 -6.60 -9.11
C VAL A 970 16.99 -6.18 -10.50
N GLY A 971 18.09 -5.46 -10.60
CA GLY A 971 18.75 -5.04 -11.84
C GLY A 971 19.92 -5.93 -12.25
#